data_82404f3cdfcc03b52ca16c32da29d3ac
#
_entry.id   82404f3cdfcc03b52ca16c32da29d3ac
#
_cell.length_a   1.000
_cell.length_b   1.000
_cell.length_c   1.000
_cell.angle_alpha   90.00
_cell.angle_beta   90.00
_cell.angle_gamma   90.00
#
_symmetry.space_group_name_H-M   'P 1'
#
loop_
_entity.id
_entity.type
_entity.pdbx_description
1 polymer ?
#
loop_
_entity_poly.entity_id
_entity_poly.type
_entity_poly.pdbx_seq_one_letter_code
_entity_poly.pdbx_strand_id
1 'polypeptide(L)'
;MCEIGQQTRRFEEKQPPRSMDRCCLLACLAISIFLVVWITLAGGSFSLRSAVFLLVLPWVLLRTGGIVTAALRLPSFFALDFLLGVATVSVGVMAWKIFVPLSLWVLLIVLLIAVAGIPKFLPDHQRDPVSALGLLGVIASLVAATGWSQDLILPTNSVEGGIVFKPWSDFFSHASIVARSVGDQTLYQVGNYEWRGFPATFYHYASYSLSSCLAKVGQLPAYDTVVGFWAPFGSFLTGLASYALGRVIWSQGAGLAALVGVFLIPDGVMLGVAHPYYGYFWLQHIAPGGLYGVAIAGTALIFIMQGMREESRVWIVSGVVVGALVALFKVHIFAAAFPLLFAFAILAWPLRKRLQWLVLGCCVAAGVALLRLANHFHVGPNVHFDFSGGAWYWKVLAKMASGTRVESWYQVFSTGHPFPSHLAQAIGLLLVNALGVFAIVAPLVWLLAARRKTWQASDTISVAAVVILLLMTFGLSVNVILGHPEELIHRPFVWAYWLVGSLTGGHLFSIAVGRRRQPPTWAVAVGILALMLVPVWYGSGLERRKWSGAGSHSGLRVDRGLVDCAHYIRGQPPTNAVAQDSRLDEFSILGGLGERPSFAARPEFFMRISKAFRESPYQEQLGRLQRLQQATNVPDLQRCVRDTAIRWYVVHPGDSYAWPAEFRDHPRFESNGYKVYDMQRCFDLRG
;
A
#
# COMPACT_ATOMS: atom_id res chain seq x y z
N MET A 1 -14.80 7.99 38.18
CA MET A 1 -15.21 7.36 36.87
C MET A 1 -16.72 7.40 36.60
N CYS A 2 -17.57 7.79 37.53
CA CYS A 2 -19.06 7.80 37.35
C CYS A 2 -19.69 9.07 36.76
N GLU A 3 -18.99 10.17 36.62
CA GLU A 3 -19.63 11.43 36.15
C GLU A 3 -19.58 11.64 34.62
N ILE A 4 -18.80 10.84 33.87
CA ILE A 4 -18.67 11.01 32.43
C ILE A 4 -19.82 10.34 31.66
N GLY A 5 -20.52 9.39 32.26
CA GLY A 5 -21.61 8.63 31.63
C GLY A 5 -22.95 9.35 31.50
N GLN A 6 -23.16 10.42 32.20
CA GLN A 6 -24.48 11.10 32.22
C GLN A 6 -24.63 12.28 31.26
N GLN A 7 -23.53 12.80 30.65
CA GLN A 7 -23.62 13.93 29.73
C GLN A 7 -23.90 13.55 28.28
N THR A 8 -23.80 12.27 27.90
CA THR A 8 -24.12 11.82 26.55
C THR A 8 -25.60 11.59 26.27
N ARG A 9 -26.46 11.59 27.28
CA ARG A 9 -27.92 11.33 27.11
C ARG A 9 -28.80 12.56 26.86
N ARG A 10 -28.26 13.77 26.76
CA ARG A 10 -29.07 15.01 26.64
C ARG A 10 -29.19 15.60 25.22
N PHE A 11 -28.88 14.85 24.17
CA PHE A 11 -29.07 15.32 22.78
C PHE A 11 -30.07 14.46 21.97
N GLU A 12 -31.13 13.97 22.62
CA GLU A 12 -32.24 13.37 21.88
C GLU A 12 -33.30 14.44 21.53
N GLU A 13 -32.95 15.47 20.80
CA GLU A 13 -33.93 16.19 20.00
C GLU A 13 -34.05 15.51 18.65
N LYS A 14 -35.21 14.88 18.40
CA LYS A 14 -35.60 14.27 17.12
C LYS A 14 -35.52 15.33 16.02
N GLN A 15 -34.37 15.41 15.34
CA GLN A 15 -34.29 16.18 14.11
C GLN A 15 -34.86 15.33 12.96
N PRO A 16 -35.63 15.94 12.04
CA PRO A 16 -36.20 15.23 10.91
C PRO A 16 -35.12 14.59 10.03
N PRO A 17 -35.44 13.54 9.24
CA PRO A 17 -34.49 12.89 8.35
C PRO A 17 -33.92 13.92 7.38
N ARG A 18 -32.69 14.36 7.64
CA ARG A 18 -32.04 15.40 6.86
C ARG A 18 -31.48 14.81 5.57
N SER A 19 -31.81 15.50 4.46
CA SER A 19 -31.02 15.49 3.23
C SER A 19 -29.52 15.44 3.56
N MET A 20 -28.72 14.73 2.74
CA MET A 20 -27.27 14.60 2.91
C MET A 20 -26.68 15.96 3.29
N ASP A 21 -26.01 16.04 4.46
CA ASP A 21 -25.44 17.26 5.02
C ASP A 21 -24.54 17.93 3.96
N ARG A 22 -24.67 19.24 3.79
CA ARG A 22 -23.87 20.03 2.81
C ARG A 22 -22.38 19.76 2.94
N CYS A 23 -21.86 19.66 4.17
CA CYS A 23 -20.45 19.35 4.41
C CYS A 23 -20.07 17.93 3.94
N CYS A 24 -20.97 16.96 4.04
CA CYS A 24 -20.76 15.61 3.54
C CYS A 24 -20.66 15.58 2.01
N LEU A 25 -21.56 16.33 1.33
CA LEU A 25 -21.52 16.49 -0.12
C LEU A 25 -20.23 17.18 -0.57
N LEU A 26 -19.84 18.26 0.11
CA LEU A 26 -18.60 18.97 -0.17
C LEU A 26 -17.36 18.08 0.03
N ALA A 27 -17.35 17.24 1.06
CA ALA A 27 -16.26 16.28 1.29
C ALA A 27 -16.14 15.26 0.14
N CYS A 28 -17.26 14.66 -0.29
CA CYS A 28 -17.27 13.75 -1.43
C CYS A 28 -16.83 14.45 -2.72
N LEU A 29 -17.29 15.68 -2.96
CA LEU A 29 -16.91 16.47 -4.12
C LEU A 29 -15.40 16.80 -4.10
N ALA A 30 -14.87 17.21 -2.96
CA ALA A 30 -13.44 17.49 -2.79
C ALA A 30 -12.58 16.25 -3.10
N ILE A 31 -12.98 15.07 -2.63
CA ILE A 31 -12.30 13.81 -2.93
C ILE A 31 -12.38 13.52 -4.45
N SER A 32 -13.55 13.69 -5.06
CA SER A 32 -13.72 13.47 -6.50
C SER A 32 -12.83 14.41 -7.33
N ILE A 33 -12.83 15.70 -7.02
CA ILE A 33 -11.97 16.69 -7.70
C ILE A 33 -10.49 16.31 -7.56
N PHE A 34 -10.06 15.97 -6.34
CA PHE A 34 -8.69 15.51 -6.09
C PHE A 34 -8.32 14.33 -7.01
N LEU A 35 -9.14 13.30 -7.06
CA LEU A 35 -8.88 12.10 -7.86
C LEU A 35 -8.86 12.42 -9.36
N VAL A 36 -9.78 13.26 -9.84
CA VAL A 36 -9.81 13.72 -11.23
C VAL A 36 -8.52 14.45 -11.59
N VAL A 37 -8.12 15.42 -10.76
CA VAL A 37 -6.89 16.21 -10.98
C VAL A 37 -5.67 15.30 -11.03
N TRP A 38 -5.52 14.38 -10.07
CA TRP A 38 -4.36 13.49 -10.00
C TRP A 38 -4.25 12.54 -11.20
N ILE A 39 -5.35 11.93 -11.63
CA ILE A 39 -5.35 11.06 -12.81
C ILE A 39 -5.01 11.85 -14.08
N THR A 40 -5.56 13.06 -14.21
CA THR A 40 -5.22 13.93 -15.35
C THR A 40 -3.75 14.32 -15.36
N LEU A 41 -3.20 14.69 -14.20
CA LEU A 41 -1.79 15.04 -14.05
C LEU A 41 -0.86 13.83 -14.26
N ALA A 42 -1.29 12.61 -13.95
CA ALA A 42 -0.55 11.39 -14.25
C ALA A 42 -0.51 11.03 -15.75
N GLY A 43 -1.11 11.82 -16.61
CA GLY A 43 -1.12 11.58 -18.07
C GLY A 43 -2.29 10.73 -18.54
N GLY A 44 -3.25 10.43 -17.67
CA GLY A 44 -4.43 9.64 -18.02
C GLY A 44 -5.33 10.39 -19.02
N SER A 45 -5.66 9.72 -20.13
CA SER A 45 -6.68 10.20 -21.05
C SER A 45 -8.04 10.15 -20.37
N PHE A 46 -8.60 11.31 -20.03
CA PHE A 46 -9.80 11.40 -19.23
C PHE A 46 -11.05 11.17 -20.08
N SER A 47 -11.76 10.09 -19.83
CA SER A 47 -13.03 9.79 -20.48
C SER A 47 -14.21 10.23 -19.61
N LEU A 48 -15.39 10.45 -20.23
CA LEU A 48 -16.62 10.71 -19.48
C LEU A 48 -16.94 9.58 -18.48
N ARG A 49 -16.61 8.34 -18.83
CA ARG A 49 -16.79 7.18 -17.94
C ARG A 49 -15.92 7.26 -16.70
N SER A 50 -14.64 7.67 -16.86
CA SER A 50 -13.73 7.91 -15.73
C SER A 50 -14.27 9.00 -14.81
N ALA A 51 -14.77 10.13 -15.40
CA ALA A 51 -15.35 11.22 -14.65
C ALA A 51 -16.52 10.76 -13.80
N VAL A 52 -17.48 10.08 -14.42
CA VAL A 52 -18.68 9.58 -13.72
C VAL A 52 -18.30 8.60 -12.61
N PHE A 53 -17.39 7.67 -12.90
CA PHE A 53 -16.91 6.72 -11.88
C PHE A 53 -16.31 7.44 -10.67
N LEU A 54 -15.42 8.41 -10.90
CA LEU A 54 -14.74 9.14 -9.82
C LEU A 54 -15.67 10.08 -9.05
N LEU A 55 -16.72 10.58 -9.68
CA LEU A 55 -17.76 11.35 -8.99
C LEU A 55 -18.63 10.47 -8.10
N VAL A 56 -18.94 9.25 -8.53
CA VAL A 56 -19.81 8.31 -7.82
C VAL A 56 -19.05 7.54 -6.74
N LEU A 57 -17.76 7.24 -6.95
CA LEU A 57 -16.97 6.39 -6.07
C LEU A 57 -16.96 6.85 -4.60
N PRO A 58 -16.68 8.13 -4.25
CA PRO A 58 -16.64 8.54 -2.84
C PRO A 58 -18.00 8.35 -2.15
N TRP A 59 -19.09 8.59 -2.88
CA TRP A 59 -20.44 8.39 -2.37
C TRP A 59 -20.74 6.90 -2.13
N VAL A 60 -20.37 6.01 -3.08
CA VAL A 60 -20.53 4.55 -2.94
C VAL A 60 -19.76 4.04 -1.73
N LEU A 61 -18.50 4.45 -1.58
CA LEU A 61 -17.67 4.06 -0.43
C LEU A 61 -18.28 4.51 0.88
N LEU A 62 -18.69 5.77 0.97
CA LEU A 62 -19.32 6.33 2.15
C LEU A 62 -20.64 5.63 2.52
N ARG A 63 -21.45 5.33 1.53
CA ARG A 63 -22.74 4.63 1.74
C ARG A 63 -22.54 3.17 2.13
N THR A 64 -21.59 2.48 1.49
CA THR A 64 -21.27 1.09 1.86
C THR A 64 -20.82 0.99 3.29
N GLY A 65 -19.90 1.86 3.74
CA GLY A 65 -19.48 1.89 5.14
C GLY A 65 -20.63 2.25 6.08
N GLY A 66 -21.46 3.21 5.72
CA GLY A 66 -22.66 3.57 6.49
C GLY A 66 -23.66 2.43 6.62
N ILE A 67 -23.82 1.58 5.58
CA ILE A 67 -24.63 0.35 5.66
C ILE A 67 -24.03 -0.62 6.69
N VAL A 68 -22.72 -0.80 6.65
CA VAL A 68 -22.03 -1.72 7.59
C VAL A 68 -22.11 -1.20 9.03
N THR A 69 -21.87 0.09 9.26
CA THR A 69 -22.00 0.69 10.60
C THR A 69 -23.43 0.60 11.12
N ALA A 70 -24.43 0.86 10.29
CA ALA A 70 -25.83 0.73 10.64
C ALA A 70 -26.24 -0.73 10.97
N ALA A 71 -25.82 -1.69 10.12
CA ALA A 71 -26.12 -3.11 10.34
C ALA A 71 -25.50 -3.64 11.65
N LEU A 72 -24.32 -3.14 12.01
CA LEU A 72 -23.61 -3.49 13.25
C LEU A 72 -24.01 -2.59 14.45
N ARG A 73 -24.91 -1.62 14.23
CA ARG A 73 -25.32 -0.61 15.24
C ARG A 73 -24.14 0.14 15.86
N LEU A 74 -23.16 0.47 15.02
CA LEU A 74 -21.95 1.19 15.42
C LEU A 74 -22.14 2.70 15.20
N PRO A 75 -21.62 3.60 16.04
CA PRO A 75 -21.62 5.02 15.75
C PRO A 75 -20.98 5.32 14.40
N SER A 76 -21.61 6.21 13.67
CA SER A 76 -21.29 6.52 12.29
C SER A 76 -20.83 7.96 12.19
N PHE A 77 -19.68 8.18 11.53
CA PHE A 77 -19.21 9.49 11.11
C PHE A 77 -18.41 9.35 9.83
N PHE A 78 -18.32 10.41 9.05
CA PHE A 78 -17.80 10.40 7.68
C PHE A 78 -16.50 9.60 7.51
N ALA A 79 -15.46 9.90 8.29
CA ALA A 79 -14.15 9.27 8.11
C ALA A 79 -14.19 7.75 8.38
N LEU A 80 -14.90 7.32 9.41
CA LEU A 80 -15.03 5.90 9.77
C LEU A 80 -15.82 5.14 8.71
N ASP A 81 -16.98 5.70 8.30
CA ASP A 81 -17.81 5.09 7.25
C ASP A 81 -17.04 5.00 5.94
N PHE A 82 -16.30 6.05 5.58
CA PHE A 82 -15.53 6.06 4.34
C PHE A 82 -14.43 4.97 4.35
N LEU A 83 -13.65 4.89 5.42
CA LEU A 83 -12.60 3.87 5.59
C LEU A 83 -13.16 2.45 5.58
N LEU A 84 -14.27 2.23 6.27
CA LEU A 84 -14.94 0.93 6.30
C LEU A 84 -15.53 0.58 4.93
N GLY A 85 -16.05 1.56 4.21
CA GLY A 85 -16.51 1.39 2.83
C GLY A 85 -15.37 0.99 1.89
N VAL A 86 -14.20 1.62 2.02
CA VAL A 86 -12.99 1.22 1.29
C VAL A 86 -12.62 -0.23 1.60
N ALA A 87 -12.60 -0.62 2.87
CA ALA A 87 -12.30 -1.98 3.28
C ALA A 87 -13.28 -2.98 2.66
N THR A 88 -14.59 -2.73 2.80
CA THR A 88 -15.66 -3.62 2.35
C THR A 88 -15.67 -3.77 0.83
N VAL A 89 -15.64 -2.65 0.09
CA VAL A 89 -15.67 -2.67 -1.37
C VAL A 89 -14.40 -3.32 -1.92
N SER A 90 -13.23 -2.97 -1.40
CA SER A 90 -11.96 -3.54 -1.87
C SER A 90 -11.89 -5.05 -1.66
N VAL A 91 -12.30 -5.54 -0.49
CA VAL A 91 -12.36 -6.98 -0.21
C VAL A 91 -13.42 -7.67 -1.07
N GLY A 92 -14.58 -7.06 -1.25
CA GLY A 92 -15.64 -7.56 -2.14
C GLY A 92 -15.17 -7.71 -3.58
N VAL A 93 -14.50 -6.69 -4.14
CA VAL A 93 -13.92 -6.73 -5.49
C VAL A 93 -12.84 -7.81 -5.59
N MET A 94 -11.96 -7.89 -4.60
CA MET A 94 -10.93 -8.93 -4.56
C MET A 94 -11.55 -10.34 -4.54
N ALA A 95 -12.52 -10.58 -3.66
CA ALA A 95 -13.23 -11.87 -3.57
C ALA A 95 -13.92 -12.21 -4.90
N TRP A 96 -14.58 -11.20 -5.52
CA TRP A 96 -15.18 -11.38 -6.85
C TRP A 96 -14.16 -11.84 -7.88
N LYS A 97 -13.01 -11.17 -7.95
CA LYS A 97 -11.95 -11.51 -8.91
C LYS A 97 -11.25 -12.84 -8.63
N ILE A 98 -11.32 -13.34 -7.41
CA ILE A 98 -10.79 -14.65 -7.04
C ILE A 98 -11.77 -15.78 -7.41
N PHE A 99 -13.05 -15.62 -7.09
CA PHE A 99 -14.03 -16.70 -7.11
C PHE A 99 -15.03 -16.64 -8.26
N VAL A 100 -15.26 -15.45 -8.84
CA VAL A 100 -16.35 -15.25 -9.80
C VAL A 100 -15.80 -14.90 -11.19
N PRO A 101 -15.97 -15.78 -12.21
CA PRO A 101 -15.49 -15.52 -13.58
C PRO A 101 -16.46 -14.63 -14.36
N LEU A 102 -16.83 -13.49 -13.79
CA LEU A 102 -17.72 -12.52 -14.41
C LEU A 102 -17.07 -11.13 -14.40
N SER A 103 -17.54 -10.28 -15.29
CA SER A 103 -17.07 -8.91 -15.43
C SER A 103 -17.27 -8.11 -14.13
N LEU A 104 -16.31 -7.23 -13.83
CA LEU A 104 -16.43 -6.26 -12.73
C LEU A 104 -17.66 -5.35 -12.89
N TRP A 105 -18.17 -5.15 -14.11
CA TRP A 105 -19.40 -4.41 -14.34
C TRP A 105 -20.60 -5.01 -13.60
N VAL A 106 -20.72 -6.34 -13.59
CA VAL A 106 -21.79 -7.04 -12.88
C VAL A 106 -21.74 -6.74 -11.39
N LEU A 107 -20.52 -6.86 -10.79
CA LEU A 107 -20.33 -6.53 -9.38
C LEU A 107 -20.70 -5.07 -9.07
N LEU A 108 -20.25 -4.13 -9.91
CA LEU A 108 -20.52 -2.71 -9.69
C LEU A 108 -22.00 -2.37 -9.78
N ILE A 109 -22.74 -2.99 -10.71
CA ILE A 109 -24.20 -2.85 -10.81
C ILE A 109 -24.86 -3.42 -9.56
N VAL A 110 -24.48 -4.62 -9.12
CA VAL A 110 -25.00 -5.24 -7.88
C VAL A 110 -24.69 -4.34 -6.67
N LEU A 111 -23.49 -3.80 -6.58
CA LEU A 111 -23.10 -2.88 -5.50
C LEU A 111 -23.95 -1.60 -5.52
N LEU A 112 -24.20 -1.00 -6.69
CA LEU A 112 -25.04 0.19 -6.82
C LEU A 112 -26.49 -0.09 -6.40
N ILE A 113 -27.04 -1.23 -6.82
CA ILE A 113 -28.38 -1.65 -6.40
C ILE A 113 -28.45 -1.88 -4.89
N ALA A 114 -27.44 -2.55 -4.32
CA ALA A 114 -27.36 -2.79 -2.88
C ALA A 114 -27.27 -1.48 -2.09
N VAL A 115 -26.40 -0.55 -2.50
CA VAL A 115 -26.23 0.76 -1.85
C VAL A 115 -27.49 1.63 -1.96
N ALA A 116 -28.28 1.49 -3.03
CA ALA A 116 -29.54 2.22 -3.19
C ALA A 116 -30.71 1.57 -2.43
N GLY A 117 -30.74 0.24 -2.34
CA GLY A 117 -31.89 -0.52 -1.81
C GLY A 117 -31.76 -0.87 -0.33
N ILE A 118 -30.62 -1.37 0.13
CA ILE A 118 -30.44 -1.86 1.52
C ILE A 118 -30.77 -0.82 2.59
N PRO A 119 -30.43 0.48 2.46
CA PRO A 119 -30.73 1.47 3.50
C PRO A 119 -32.21 1.57 3.87
N LYS A 120 -33.12 1.16 2.98
CA LYS A 120 -34.57 1.17 3.26
C LYS A 120 -34.99 0.11 4.28
N PHE A 121 -34.17 -0.92 4.49
CA PHE A 121 -34.46 -2.04 5.39
C PHE A 121 -33.67 -1.98 6.69
N LEU A 122 -32.72 -1.02 6.82
CA LEU A 122 -31.93 -0.85 8.05
C LEU A 122 -32.68 0.08 9.02
N PRO A 123 -32.51 -0.13 10.34
CA PRO A 123 -33.01 0.79 11.32
C PRO A 123 -32.46 2.21 11.09
N ASP A 124 -33.25 3.22 11.44
CA ASP A 124 -32.78 4.60 11.39
C ASP A 124 -31.47 4.75 12.18
N HIS A 125 -30.41 4.88 11.44
CA HIS A 125 -29.06 5.01 11.98
C HIS A 125 -28.62 6.47 11.84
N GLN A 126 -28.47 7.15 12.98
CA GLN A 126 -28.05 8.54 12.99
C GLN A 126 -26.53 8.61 12.75
N ARG A 127 -26.16 9.12 11.57
CA ARG A 127 -24.77 9.52 11.31
C ARG A 127 -24.53 10.88 11.96
N ASP A 128 -23.42 11.02 12.66
CA ASP A 128 -22.94 12.33 13.10
C ASP A 128 -22.79 13.25 11.88
N PRO A 129 -23.39 14.45 11.88
CA PRO A 129 -23.23 15.40 10.80
C PRO A 129 -21.77 15.76 10.61
N VAL A 130 -21.36 15.99 9.36
CA VAL A 130 -19.99 16.45 9.07
C VAL A 130 -19.86 17.90 9.53
N SER A 131 -19.13 18.10 10.61
CA SER A 131 -18.80 19.47 11.09
C SER A 131 -17.79 20.15 10.16
N ALA A 132 -17.64 21.46 10.30
CA ALA A 132 -16.60 22.21 9.59
C ALA A 132 -15.18 21.65 9.85
N LEU A 133 -14.90 21.24 11.11
CA LEU A 133 -13.62 20.59 11.46
C LEU A 133 -13.51 19.18 10.82
N GLY A 134 -14.62 18.47 10.65
CA GLY A 134 -14.64 17.20 9.91
C GLY A 134 -14.30 17.39 8.44
N LEU A 135 -14.89 18.39 7.80
CA LEU A 135 -14.56 18.76 6.41
C LEU A 135 -13.09 19.20 6.29
N LEU A 136 -12.59 20.00 7.24
CA LEU A 136 -11.17 20.37 7.28
C LEU A 136 -10.26 19.16 7.44
N GLY A 137 -10.65 18.13 8.19
CA GLY A 137 -9.91 16.87 8.30
C GLY A 137 -9.80 16.15 6.94
N VAL A 138 -10.87 16.12 6.17
CA VAL A 138 -10.87 15.58 4.79
C VAL A 138 -9.95 16.42 3.90
N ILE A 139 -10.11 17.75 3.88
CA ILE A 139 -9.30 18.66 3.06
C ILE A 139 -7.80 18.55 3.44
N ALA A 140 -7.48 18.53 4.73
CA ALA A 140 -6.10 18.39 5.19
C ALA A 140 -5.49 17.05 4.77
N SER A 141 -6.27 15.96 4.77
CA SER A 141 -5.84 14.65 4.27
C SER A 141 -5.57 14.67 2.76
N LEU A 142 -6.40 15.37 1.97
CA LEU A 142 -6.19 15.54 0.53
C LEU A 142 -4.97 16.40 0.24
N VAL A 143 -4.78 17.48 0.99
CA VAL A 143 -3.59 18.36 0.88
C VAL A 143 -2.31 17.59 1.20
N ALA A 144 -2.30 16.81 2.27
CA ALA A 144 -1.17 15.96 2.62
C ALA A 144 -0.87 14.92 1.53
N ALA A 145 -1.91 14.27 1.00
CA ALA A 145 -1.78 13.32 -0.11
C ALA A 145 -1.23 14.01 -1.36
N THR A 146 -1.68 15.22 -1.68
CA THR A 146 -1.15 16.04 -2.77
C THR A 146 0.34 16.29 -2.58
N GLY A 147 0.73 16.82 -1.44
CA GLY A 147 2.12 17.15 -1.14
C GLY A 147 3.06 15.95 -1.29
N TRP A 148 2.68 14.80 -0.74
CA TRP A 148 3.52 13.61 -0.73
C TRP A 148 3.44 12.77 -2.01
N SER A 149 2.48 13.00 -2.90
CA SER A 149 2.36 12.26 -4.17
C SER A 149 2.83 13.04 -5.38
N GLN A 150 3.22 14.31 -5.24
CA GLN A 150 3.61 15.17 -6.37
C GLN A 150 4.78 14.61 -7.18
N ASP A 151 5.72 13.90 -6.53
CA ASP A 151 6.87 13.29 -7.20
C ASP A 151 6.51 12.08 -8.07
N LEU A 152 5.27 11.60 -7.99
CA LEU A 152 4.76 10.52 -8.84
C LEU A 152 4.25 11.03 -10.20
N ILE A 153 4.07 12.35 -10.35
CA ILE A 153 3.44 12.95 -11.52
C ILE A 153 4.39 12.96 -12.72
N LEU A 154 3.86 12.53 -13.85
CA LEU A 154 4.34 12.67 -15.21
C LEU A 154 5.74 12.12 -15.53
N PRO A 155 5.83 11.23 -16.52
CA PRO A 155 7.11 10.93 -17.15
C PRO A 155 7.66 12.20 -17.80
N THR A 156 8.95 12.45 -17.63
CA THR A 156 9.64 13.55 -18.32
C THR A 156 10.45 12.98 -19.47
N ASN A 157 10.36 13.60 -20.66
CA ASN A 157 11.22 13.25 -21.77
C ASN A 157 12.67 13.58 -21.43
N SER A 158 13.58 12.64 -21.63
CA SER A 158 15.01 12.90 -21.50
C SER A 158 15.57 13.52 -22.77
N VAL A 159 16.64 14.29 -22.65
CA VAL A 159 17.34 14.92 -23.79
C VAL A 159 17.93 13.87 -24.76
N GLU A 160 18.13 12.64 -24.31
CA GLU A 160 18.74 11.54 -25.07
C GLU A 160 17.73 10.52 -25.64
N GLY A 161 16.47 10.91 -25.81
CA GLY A 161 15.45 10.06 -26.45
C GLY A 161 14.76 9.02 -25.57
N GLY A 162 15.04 9.01 -24.26
CA GLY A 162 14.35 8.17 -23.28
C GLY A 162 13.22 8.91 -22.56
N ILE A 163 12.40 8.17 -21.85
CA ILE A 163 11.36 8.68 -20.95
C ILE A 163 11.75 8.36 -19.52
N VAL A 164 11.78 9.34 -18.65
CA VAL A 164 12.05 9.18 -17.23
C VAL A 164 10.73 9.05 -16.49
N PHE A 165 10.48 7.90 -15.91
CA PHE A 165 9.35 7.64 -15.02
C PHE A 165 9.80 7.94 -13.59
N LYS A 166 9.19 8.91 -12.95
CA LYS A 166 9.53 9.31 -11.56
C LYS A 166 9.22 8.23 -10.52
N PRO A 167 8.10 7.47 -10.61
CA PRO A 167 7.84 6.38 -9.69
C PRO A 167 8.93 5.30 -9.76
N TRP A 168 9.09 4.57 -8.65
CA TRP A 168 9.97 3.43 -8.56
C TRP A 168 9.62 2.35 -9.59
N SER A 169 10.60 1.57 -10.05
CA SER A 169 10.42 0.55 -11.08
C SER A 169 9.31 -0.47 -10.79
N ASP A 170 9.06 -0.78 -9.51
CA ASP A 170 7.98 -1.69 -9.12
C ASP A 170 6.57 -1.20 -9.48
N PHE A 171 6.40 0.08 -9.83
CA PHE A 171 5.11 0.59 -10.31
C PHE A 171 4.66 -0.07 -11.61
N PHE A 172 5.57 -0.50 -12.47
CA PHE A 172 5.20 -1.29 -13.65
C PHE A 172 4.66 -2.66 -13.24
N SER A 173 5.28 -3.32 -12.27
CA SER A 173 4.77 -4.57 -11.71
C SER A 173 3.42 -4.37 -11.00
N HIS A 174 3.24 -3.29 -10.25
CA HIS A 174 1.94 -2.93 -9.66
C HIS A 174 0.87 -2.67 -10.73
N ALA A 175 1.23 -2.01 -11.83
CA ALA A 175 0.36 -1.81 -12.97
C ALA A 175 -0.01 -3.13 -13.66
N SER A 176 0.92 -4.08 -13.77
CA SER A 176 0.65 -5.41 -14.29
C SER A 176 -0.38 -6.18 -13.45
N ILE A 177 -0.36 -6.01 -12.12
CA ILE A 177 -1.38 -6.58 -11.21
C ILE A 177 -2.76 -5.96 -11.48
N VAL A 178 -2.83 -4.65 -11.69
CA VAL A 178 -4.08 -3.96 -12.05
C VAL A 178 -4.57 -4.46 -13.40
N ALA A 179 -3.72 -4.47 -14.43
CA ALA A 179 -4.04 -4.93 -15.80
C ALA A 179 -4.59 -6.36 -15.80
N ARG A 180 -3.96 -7.26 -15.05
CA ARG A 180 -4.42 -8.64 -14.86
C ARG A 180 -5.85 -8.71 -14.31
N SER A 181 -6.21 -7.80 -13.41
CA SER A 181 -7.51 -7.80 -12.74
C SER A 181 -8.64 -7.20 -13.59
N VAL A 182 -8.32 -6.52 -14.69
CA VAL A 182 -9.30 -5.87 -15.59
C VAL A 182 -10.08 -6.87 -16.44
N GLY A 183 -9.48 -8.01 -16.80
CA GLY A 183 -10.11 -9.07 -17.59
C GLY A 183 -11.32 -9.70 -16.90
N ASP A 184 -12.12 -10.48 -17.61
CA ASP A 184 -13.32 -11.14 -17.08
C ASP A 184 -13.02 -12.52 -16.46
N GLN A 185 -11.79 -13.00 -16.60
CA GLN A 185 -11.30 -14.23 -15.97
C GLN A 185 -10.97 -14.01 -14.50
N THR A 186 -11.00 -15.07 -13.70
CA THR A 186 -10.52 -15.02 -12.32
C THR A 186 -9.00 -14.87 -12.29
N LEU A 187 -8.47 -14.33 -11.18
CA LEU A 187 -7.03 -14.21 -10.99
C LEU A 187 -6.29 -15.56 -11.09
N TYR A 188 -6.92 -16.63 -10.66
CA TYR A 188 -6.34 -17.98 -10.79
C TYR A 188 -6.34 -18.49 -12.23
N GLN A 189 -7.38 -18.19 -13.01
CA GLN A 189 -7.43 -18.57 -14.43
C GLN A 189 -6.39 -17.82 -15.28
N VAL A 190 -6.15 -16.55 -14.97
CA VAL A 190 -5.11 -15.75 -15.65
C VAL A 190 -3.71 -16.27 -15.30
N GLY A 191 -3.52 -16.78 -14.09
CA GLY A 191 -2.22 -17.22 -13.59
C GLY A 191 -1.27 -16.08 -13.23
N ASN A 192 0.02 -16.32 -13.23
CA ASN A 192 1.03 -15.31 -13.02
C ASN A 192 1.15 -14.42 -14.26
N TYR A 193 1.15 -13.08 -14.08
CA TYR A 193 1.17 -12.13 -15.20
C TYR A 193 2.58 -11.88 -15.75
N GLU A 194 3.59 -12.06 -14.92
CA GLU A 194 5.00 -11.91 -15.27
C GLU A 194 5.64 -13.22 -15.77
N TRP A 195 5.01 -14.38 -15.44
CA TRP A 195 5.43 -15.71 -15.84
C TRP A 195 4.24 -16.54 -16.30
N ARG A 196 3.94 -16.44 -17.58
CA ARG A 196 2.79 -17.13 -18.18
C ARG A 196 2.89 -18.65 -18.01
N GLY A 197 1.79 -19.28 -17.59
CA GLY A 197 1.71 -20.72 -17.34
C GLY A 197 1.97 -21.14 -15.91
N PHE A 198 2.42 -20.22 -15.05
CA PHE A 198 2.56 -20.47 -13.63
C PHE A 198 1.30 -20.03 -12.85
N PRO A 199 0.99 -20.72 -11.75
CA PRO A 199 -0.16 -20.36 -10.92
C PRO A 199 -0.01 -18.95 -10.34
N ALA A 200 -1.14 -18.31 -10.10
CA ALA A 200 -1.16 -17.10 -9.32
C ALA A 200 -0.74 -17.40 -7.88
N THR A 201 0.23 -16.69 -7.38
CA THR A 201 0.53 -16.70 -5.95
C THR A 201 -0.52 -15.89 -5.20
N PHE A 202 -0.84 -16.30 -3.97
CA PHE A 202 -1.64 -15.46 -3.10
C PHE A 202 -0.87 -14.16 -2.81
N TYR A 203 -1.54 -13.05 -3.04
CA TYR A 203 -0.97 -11.71 -2.81
C TYR A 203 -2.03 -10.81 -2.17
N HIS A 204 -1.64 -9.69 -1.61
CA HIS A 204 -2.53 -8.74 -0.96
C HIS A 204 -3.28 -7.86 -2.00
N TYR A 205 -4.14 -8.50 -2.79
CA TYR A 205 -4.83 -7.86 -3.93
C TYR A 205 -5.87 -6.81 -3.56
N ALA A 206 -6.37 -6.78 -2.32
CA ALA A 206 -7.41 -5.83 -1.92
C ALA A 206 -7.00 -4.37 -2.11
N SER A 207 -5.72 -4.03 -1.94
CA SER A 207 -5.23 -2.67 -2.15
C SER A 207 -5.34 -2.21 -3.62
N TYR A 208 -5.34 -3.12 -4.60
CA TYR A 208 -5.44 -2.81 -6.03
C TYR A 208 -6.88 -2.81 -6.55
N SER A 209 -7.83 -3.27 -5.76
CA SER A 209 -9.20 -3.55 -6.18
C SER A 209 -9.90 -2.32 -6.79
N LEU A 210 -9.81 -1.18 -6.12
CA LEU A 210 -10.43 0.07 -6.62
C LEU A 210 -9.74 0.58 -7.88
N SER A 211 -8.42 0.44 -7.99
CA SER A 211 -7.65 0.76 -9.20
C SER A 211 -8.07 -0.11 -10.37
N SER A 212 -8.31 -1.40 -10.13
CA SER A 212 -8.80 -2.33 -11.16
C SER A 212 -10.20 -1.97 -11.63
N CYS A 213 -11.09 -1.55 -10.72
CA CYS A 213 -12.41 -1.04 -11.08
C CYS A 213 -12.30 0.22 -11.95
N LEU A 214 -11.44 1.16 -11.55
CA LEU A 214 -11.24 2.40 -12.31
C LEU A 214 -10.65 2.12 -13.70
N ALA A 215 -9.64 1.26 -13.79
CA ALA A 215 -9.05 0.85 -15.07
C ALA A 215 -10.10 0.19 -15.99
N LYS A 216 -10.97 -0.70 -15.46
CA LYS A 216 -12.03 -1.36 -16.21
C LYS A 216 -13.12 -0.40 -16.67
N VAL A 217 -13.69 0.37 -15.73
CA VAL A 217 -14.84 1.24 -15.99
C VAL A 217 -14.41 2.49 -16.74
N GLY A 218 -13.34 3.12 -16.31
CA GLY A 218 -12.78 4.33 -16.91
C GLY A 218 -12.05 4.08 -18.21
N GLN A 219 -11.73 2.82 -18.52
CA GLN A 219 -10.86 2.45 -19.65
C GLN A 219 -9.49 3.17 -19.59
N LEU A 220 -9.01 3.39 -18.37
CA LEU A 220 -7.72 4.03 -18.14
C LEU A 220 -6.59 3.02 -18.21
N PRO A 221 -5.40 3.43 -18.67
CA PRO A 221 -4.21 2.60 -18.58
C PRO A 221 -3.93 2.19 -17.13
N ALA A 222 -3.53 0.94 -16.94
CA ALA A 222 -3.25 0.40 -15.61
C ALA A 222 -2.15 1.19 -14.88
N TYR A 223 -1.11 1.62 -15.61
CA TYR A 223 -0.03 2.43 -15.06
C TYR A 223 -0.54 3.79 -14.56
N ASP A 224 -1.36 4.48 -15.35
CA ASP A 224 -1.93 5.78 -14.97
C ASP A 224 -2.83 5.67 -13.73
N THR A 225 -3.59 4.56 -13.60
CA THR A 225 -4.40 4.33 -12.40
C THR A 225 -3.55 4.03 -11.16
N VAL A 226 -2.40 3.39 -11.31
CA VAL A 226 -1.49 3.13 -10.18
C VAL A 226 -0.83 4.43 -9.72
N VAL A 227 -0.34 5.24 -10.65
CA VAL A 227 0.32 6.51 -10.34
C VAL A 227 -0.67 7.59 -9.90
N GLY A 228 -1.77 7.76 -10.63
CA GLY A 228 -2.71 8.86 -10.43
C GLY A 228 -3.83 8.56 -9.41
N PHE A 229 -4.09 7.29 -9.09
CA PHE A 229 -5.13 6.93 -8.14
C PHE A 229 -4.61 6.12 -6.95
N TRP A 230 -3.99 4.96 -7.18
CA TRP A 230 -3.65 4.03 -6.10
C TRP A 230 -2.73 4.64 -5.04
N ALA A 231 -1.65 5.28 -5.44
CA ALA A 231 -0.69 5.85 -4.50
C ALA A 231 -1.25 7.10 -3.79
N PRO A 232 -1.79 8.13 -4.49
CA PRO A 232 -2.35 9.31 -3.83
C PRO A 232 -3.55 8.99 -2.93
N PHE A 233 -4.41 8.08 -3.36
CA PHE A 233 -5.58 7.68 -2.58
C PHE A 233 -5.17 6.93 -1.30
N GLY A 234 -4.14 6.07 -1.35
CA GLY A 234 -3.57 5.44 -0.17
C GLY A 234 -3.05 6.47 0.87
N SER A 235 -2.34 7.50 0.41
CA SER A 235 -1.88 8.61 1.26
C SER A 235 -3.05 9.36 1.90
N PHE A 236 -4.10 9.66 1.12
CA PHE A 236 -5.33 10.25 1.63
C PHE A 236 -5.98 9.39 2.72
N LEU A 237 -6.09 8.08 2.51
CA LEU A 237 -6.67 7.15 3.50
C LEU A 237 -5.91 7.13 4.82
N THR A 238 -4.58 7.18 4.77
CA THR A 238 -3.74 7.26 5.99
C THR A 238 -3.97 8.54 6.77
N GLY A 239 -4.10 9.67 6.08
CA GLY A 239 -4.44 10.95 6.69
C GLY A 239 -5.82 10.91 7.36
N LEU A 240 -6.80 10.39 6.63
CA LEU A 240 -8.17 10.26 7.13
C LEU A 240 -8.25 9.33 8.35
N ALA A 241 -7.46 8.23 8.36
CA ALA A 241 -7.36 7.32 9.50
C ALA A 241 -6.72 7.98 10.72
N SER A 242 -5.66 8.80 10.52
CA SER A 242 -5.04 9.59 11.59
C SER A 242 -6.01 10.58 12.19
N TYR A 243 -6.74 11.31 11.34
CA TYR A 243 -7.80 12.22 11.79
C TYR A 243 -8.88 11.48 12.58
N ALA A 244 -9.37 10.36 12.06
CA ALA A 244 -10.42 9.57 12.71
C ALA A 244 -9.97 9.04 14.08
N LEU A 245 -8.75 8.55 14.19
CA LEU A 245 -8.16 8.04 15.43
C LEU A 245 -8.09 9.14 16.50
N GLY A 246 -7.50 10.28 16.17
CA GLY A 246 -7.38 11.40 17.10
C GLY A 246 -8.74 11.98 17.50
N ARG A 247 -9.71 12.04 16.56
CA ARG A 247 -11.09 12.42 16.84
C ARG A 247 -11.74 11.51 17.87
N VAL A 248 -11.63 10.21 17.69
CA VAL A 248 -12.26 9.22 18.57
C VAL A 248 -11.63 9.23 19.96
N ILE A 249 -10.30 9.34 20.04
CA ILE A 249 -9.60 9.30 21.32
C ILE A 249 -9.79 10.58 22.11
N TRP A 250 -9.75 11.75 21.49
CA TRP A 250 -9.79 13.05 22.19
C TRP A 250 -10.87 14.00 21.65
N SER A 251 -10.68 14.51 20.42
CA SER A 251 -11.57 15.52 19.82
C SER A 251 -11.25 15.70 18.33
N GLN A 252 -12.11 16.42 17.60
CA GLN A 252 -11.88 16.77 16.20
C GLN A 252 -10.59 17.59 15.98
N GLY A 253 -10.27 18.51 16.90
CA GLY A 253 -9.02 19.27 16.85
C GLY A 253 -7.79 18.40 17.06
N ALA A 254 -7.86 17.44 17.98
CA ALA A 254 -6.81 16.45 18.17
C ALA A 254 -6.67 15.52 16.95
N GLY A 255 -7.77 15.24 16.24
CA GLY A 255 -7.72 14.52 14.95
C GLY A 255 -6.91 15.27 13.90
N LEU A 256 -7.11 16.59 13.76
CA LEU A 256 -6.28 17.41 12.88
C LEU A 256 -4.80 17.41 13.30
N ALA A 257 -4.53 17.50 14.61
CA ALA A 257 -3.16 17.46 15.12
C ALA A 257 -2.49 16.10 14.92
N ALA A 258 -3.24 15.00 15.02
CA ALA A 258 -2.76 13.65 14.72
C ALA A 258 -2.34 13.53 13.25
N LEU A 259 -3.16 14.04 12.32
CA LEU A 259 -2.86 14.08 10.90
C LEU A 259 -1.61 14.93 10.62
N VAL A 260 -1.58 16.15 11.14
CA VAL A 260 -0.43 17.07 10.99
C VAL A 260 0.85 16.42 11.53
N GLY A 261 0.77 15.77 12.70
CA GLY A 261 1.90 15.06 13.31
C GLY A 261 2.50 14.02 12.36
N VAL A 262 1.68 13.16 11.77
CA VAL A 262 2.16 12.11 10.84
C VAL A 262 2.81 12.68 9.59
N PHE A 263 2.25 13.76 9.02
CA PHE A 263 2.68 14.25 7.72
C PHE A 263 3.71 15.40 7.75
N LEU A 264 3.91 16.06 8.89
CA LEU A 264 4.86 17.18 9.00
C LEU A 264 6.07 16.90 9.88
N ILE A 265 5.96 15.97 10.82
CA ILE A 265 7.11 15.66 11.68
C ILE A 265 8.11 14.81 10.90
N PRO A 266 9.41 15.24 10.85
CA PRO A 266 10.41 14.53 10.06
C PRO A 266 10.66 13.11 10.53
N ASP A 267 10.68 12.16 9.58
CA ASP A 267 11.20 10.81 9.79
C ASP A 267 12.74 10.79 9.77
N GLY A 268 13.35 9.63 9.96
CA GLY A 268 14.80 9.51 10.00
C GLY A 268 15.48 9.88 8.66
N VAL A 269 14.79 9.67 7.54
CA VAL A 269 15.29 10.02 6.20
C VAL A 269 15.30 11.52 6.01
N MET A 270 14.24 12.20 6.41
CA MET A 270 14.16 13.66 6.36
C MET A 270 15.22 14.34 7.22
N LEU A 271 15.60 13.70 8.33
CA LEU A 271 16.71 14.15 9.18
C LEU A 271 18.11 13.85 8.57
N GLY A 272 18.17 13.06 7.50
CA GLY A 272 19.41 12.63 6.88
C GLY A 272 20.21 11.58 7.69
N VAL A 273 19.57 10.91 8.63
CA VAL A 273 20.16 9.89 9.50
C VAL A 273 19.70 8.47 9.19
N ALA A 274 18.85 8.30 8.19
CA ALA A 274 18.38 7.00 7.74
C ALA A 274 18.49 6.87 6.23
N HIS A 275 18.64 5.62 5.77
CA HIS A 275 18.54 5.33 4.34
C HIS A 275 17.08 5.50 3.88
N PRO A 276 16.81 5.98 2.64
CA PRO A 276 15.46 6.17 2.12
C PRO A 276 14.57 4.94 2.26
N TYR A 277 15.08 3.72 2.09
CA TYR A 277 14.33 2.47 2.27
C TYR A 277 13.69 2.29 3.66
N TYR A 278 14.10 3.09 4.65
CA TYR A 278 13.62 3.03 6.03
C TYR A 278 12.80 4.25 6.41
N GLY A 279 12.57 5.18 5.47
CA GLY A 279 11.72 6.34 5.69
C GLY A 279 10.24 6.00 5.52
N TYR A 280 9.41 6.51 6.41
CA TYR A 280 7.96 6.38 6.32
C TYR A 280 7.44 6.91 4.97
N PHE A 281 7.86 8.12 4.61
CA PHE A 281 7.40 8.77 3.38
C PHE A 281 7.93 8.09 2.13
N TRP A 282 9.18 7.67 2.13
CA TRP A 282 9.76 7.01 0.98
C TRP A 282 9.13 5.63 0.71
N LEU A 283 8.83 4.85 1.77
CA LEU A 283 8.13 3.58 1.61
C LEU A 283 6.73 3.73 1.03
N GLN A 284 6.08 4.88 1.22
CA GLN A 284 4.81 5.18 0.58
C GLN A 284 4.95 5.23 -0.95
N HIS A 285 6.08 5.75 -1.44
CA HIS A 285 6.37 5.85 -2.86
C HIS A 285 6.72 4.52 -3.53
N ILE A 286 7.31 3.57 -2.79
CA ILE A 286 7.70 2.27 -3.37
C ILE A 286 6.70 1.15 -3.11
N ALA A 287 5.92 1.24 -2.04
CA ALA A 287 4.98 0.20 -1.64
C ALA A 287 3.63 0.80 -1.17
N PRO A 288 2.93 1.58 -2.02
CA PRO A 288 1.69 2.28 -1.65
C PRO A 288 0.61 1.39 -1.04
N GLY A 289 0.61 0.07 -1.32
CA GLY A 289 -0.27 -0.90 -0.64
C GLY A 289 -0.12 -0.91 0.88
N GLY A 290 1.05 -0.48 1.42
CA GLY A 290 1.27 -0.28 2.85
C GLY A 290 0.36 0.76 3.46
N LEU A 291 0.07 1.84 2.75
CA LEU A 291 -0.82 2.92 3.18
C LEU A 291 -2.24 2.44 3.41
N TYR A 292 -2.76 1.60 2.51
CA TYR A 292 -4.07 0.95 2.69
C TYR A 292 -4.06 0.06 3.93
N GLY A 293 -3.02 -0.78 4.09
CA GLY A 293 -2.86 -1.62 5.27
C GLY A 293 -2.86 -0.81 6.57
N VAL A 294 -2.13 0.30 6.61
CA VAL A 294 -2.07 1.23 7.77
C VAL A 294 -3.44 1.85 8.04
N ALA A 295 -4.15 2.32 7.01
CA ALA A 295 -5.47 2.94 7.18
C ALA A 295 -6.51 1.94 7.73
N ILE A 296 -6.51 0.69 7.23
CA ILE A 296 -7.42 -0.36 7.69
C ILE A 296 -7.05 -0.84 9.10
N ALA A 297 -5.75 -0.96 9.42
CA ALA A 297 -5.29 -1.25 10.78
C ALA A 297 -5.67 -0.13 11.77
N GLY A 298 -5.59 1.13 11.31
CA GLY A 298 -6.09 2.29 12.07
C GLY A 298 -7.59 2.22 12.34
N THR A 299 -8.37 1.80 11.35
CA THR A 299 -9.82 1.58 11.50
C THR A 299 -10.11 0.48 12.52
N ALA A 300 -9.37 -0.63 12.48
CA ALA A 300 -9.48 -1.71 13.47
C ALA A 300 -9.17 -1.22 14.89
N LEU A 301 -8.12 -0.41 15.05
CA LEU A 301 -7.76 0.19 16.32
C LEU A 301 -8.87 1.10 16.85
N ILE A 302 -9.47 1.93 15.99
CA ILE A 302 -10.61 2.79 16.37
C ILE A 302 -11.75 1.94 16.95
N PHE A 303 -12.09 0.82 16.29
CA PHE A 303 -13.14 -0.07 16.79
C PHE A 303 -12.79 -0.68 18.15
N ILE A 304 -11.57 -1.17 18.33
CA ILE A 304 -11.14 -1.75 19.62
C ILE A 304 -11.16 -0.69 20.73
N MET A 305 -10.62 0.50 20.45
CA MET A 305 -10.60 1.61 21.42
C MET A 305 -12.01 2.06 21.83
N GLN A 306 -12.92 2.12 20.87
CA GLN A 306 -14.32 2.48 21.16
C GLN A 306 -15.02 1.34 21.91
N GLY A 307 -14.76 0.09 21.52
CA GLY A 307 -15.28 -1.08 22.24
C GLY A 307 -14.83 -1.15 23.70
N MET A 308 -13.60 -0.73 24.00
CA MET A 308 -13.10 -0.60 25.37
C MET A 308 -13.83 0.49 26.17
N ARG A 309 -14.19 1.61 25.50
CA ARG A 309 -14.88 2.73 26.16
C ARG A 309 -16.35 2.44 26.45
N GLU A 310 -17.00 1.75 25.51
CA GLU A 310 -18.43 1.46 25.58
C GLU A 310 -18.72 0.07 26.15
N GLU A 311 -17.68 -0.67 26.52
CA GLU A 311 -17.75 -2.08 26.97
C GLU A 311 -18.53 -2.96 25.98
N SER A 312 -18.43 -2.63 24.70
CA SER A 312 -19.21 -3.26 23.63
C SER A 312 -18.45 -4.35 22.95
N ARG A 313 -18.97 -5.58 23.03
CA ARG A 313 -18.41 -6.76 22.35
C ARG A 313 -18.48 -6.62 20.83
N VAL A 314 -19.53 -6.01 20.29
CA VAL A 314 -19.70 -5.83 18.83
C VAL A 314 -18.56 -4.99 18.27
N TRP A 315 -18.20 -3.91 18.94
CA TRP A 315 -17.07 -3.06 18.56
C TRP A 315 -15.74 -3.83 18.58
N ILE A 316 -15.49 -4.59 19.65
CA ILE A 316 -14.24 -5.35 19.79
C ILE A 316 -14.13 -6.40 18.69
N VAL A 317 -15.20 -7.18 18.45
CA VAL A 317 -15.24 -8.19 17.37
C VAL A 317 -15.06 -7.53 16.00
N SER A 318 -15.76 -6.43 15.73
CA SER A 318 -15.58 -5.68 14.49
C SER A 318 -14.14 -5.22 14.29
N GLY A 319 -13.49 -4.75 15.36
CA GLY A 319 -12.06 -4.39 15.32
C GLY A 319 -11.15 -5.56 15.00
N VAL A 320 -11.41 -6.74 15.57
CA VAL A 320 -10.65 -7.96 15.25
C VAL A 320 -10.87 -8.38 13.79
N VAL A 321 -12.11 -8.37 13.31
CA VAL A 321 -12.43 -8.72 11.92
C VAL A 321 -11.74 -7.77 10.95
N VAL A 322 -11.88 -6.44 11.16
CA VAL A 322 -11.21 -5.44 10.31
C VAL A 322 -9.69 -5.57 10.40
N GLY A 323 -9.15 -5.87 11.60
CA GLY A 323 -7.73 -6.15 11.80
C GLY A 323 -7.25 -7.36 11.00
N ALA A 324 -8.04 -8.42 10.93
CA ALA A 324 -7.72 -9.60 10.12
C ALA A 324 -7.72 -9.28 8.62
N LEU A 325 -8.62 -8.40 8.14
CA LEU A 325 -8.66 -7.97 6.74
C LEU A 325 -7.39 -7.23 6.30
N VAL A 326 -6.59 -6.68 7.22
CA VAL A 326 -5.30 -6.02 6.90
C VAL A 326 -4.37 -6.94 6.11
N ALA A 327 -4.43 -8.27 6.34
CA ALA A 327 -3.65 -9.27 5.60
C ALA A 327 -3.92 -9.21 4.08
N LEU A 328 -5.15 -8.88 3.69
CA LEU A 328 -5.57 -8.78 2.29
C LEU A 328 -5.08 -7.48 1.62
N PHE A 329 -4.72 -6.47 2.41
CA PHE A 329 -4.19 -5.19 1.93
C PHE A 329 -2.67 -5.14 1.97
N LYS A 330 -2.03 -5.62 3.06
CA LYS A 330 -0.57 -5.68 3.19
C LYS A 330 -0.14 -6.60 4.32
N VAL A 331 0.42 -7.74 3.97
CA VAL A 331 0.83 -8.79 4.94
C VAL A 331 1.83 -8.26 5.98
N HIS A 332 2.78 -7.42 5.60
CA HIS A 332 3.78 -6.88 6.53
C HIS A 332 3.15 -5.98 7.61
N ILE A 333 2.16 -5.18 7.24
CA ILE A 333 1.39 -4.37 8.19
C ILE A 333 0.55 -5.27 9.09
N PHE A 334 -0.08 -6.30 8.50
CA PHE A 334 -0.83 -7.30 9.27
C PHE A 334 0.05 -7.98 10.32
N ALA A 335 1.23 -8.44 9.95
CA ALA A 335 2.16 -9.12 10.85
C ALA A 335 2.56 -8.28 12.06
N ALA A 336 2.66 -6.96 11.90
CA ALA A 336 2.98 -6.04 13.00
C ALA A 336 1.73 -5.60 13.80
N ALA A 337 0.66 -5.25 13.11
CA ALA A 337 -0.50 -4.63 13.73
C ALA A 337 -1.45 -5.65 14.35
N PHE A 338 -1.76 -6.75 13.65
CA PHE A 338 -2.81 -7.68 14.08
C PHE A 338 -2.53 -8.38 15.41
N PRO A 339 -1.31 -8.89 15.70
CA PRO A 339 -1.04 -9.49 17.01
C PRO A 339 -1.28 -8.51 18.17
N LEU A 340 -0.89 -7.25 17.98
CA LEU A 340 -1.09 -6.18 18.95
C LEU A 340 -2.58 -5.88 19.12
N LEU A 341 -3.30 -5.65 18.02
CA LEU A 341 -4.75 -5.37 18.04
C LEU A 341 -5.53 -6.52 18.65
N PHE A 342 -5.17 -7.76 18.36
CA PHE A 342 -5.80 -8.95 18.91
C PHE A 342 -5.53 -9.10 20.40
N ALA A 343 -4.30 -8.86 20.86
CA ALA A 343 -3.97 -8.86 22.29
C ALA A 343 -4.79 -7.79 23.05
N PHE A 344 -4.90 -6.60 22.48
CA PHE A 344 -5.75 -5.56 23.08
C PHE A 344 -7.24 -5.91 23.06
N ALA A 345 -7.74 -6.57 22.02
CA ALA A 345 -9.10 -7.05 21.98
C ALA A 345 -9.39 -8.07 23.09
N ILE A 346 -8.45 -9.00 23.37
CA ILE A 346 -8.55 -9.93 24.50
C ILE A 346 -8.57 -9.18 25.83
N LEU A 347 -7.67 -8.22 26.01
CA LEU A 347 -7.59 -7.44 27.24
C LEU A 347 -8.80 -6.51 27.43
N ALA A 348 -9.42 -6.08 26.33
CA ALA A 348 -10.65 -5.28 26.32
C ALA A 348 -11.91 -6.12 26.58
N TRP A 349 -11.84 -7.44 26.36
CA TRP A 349 -13.00 -8.32 26.51
C TRP A 349 -13.42 -8.40 27.97
N PRO A 350 -14.72 -8.39 28.29
CA PRO A 350 -15.22 -8.44 29.67
C PRO A 350 -15.08 -9.84 30.30
N LEU A 351 -13.87 -10.26 30.50
CA LEU A 351 -13.49 -11.50 31.16
C LEU A 351 -12.74 -11.21 32.47
N ARG A 352 -12.68 -12.18 33.38
CA ARG A 352 -11.80 -12.08 34.56
C ARG A 352 -10.34 -11.92 34.10
N LYS A 353 -9.59 -11.01 34.70
CA LYS A 353 -8.19 -10.70 34.33
C LYS A 353 -7.30 -11.95 34.19
N ARG A 354 -7.43 -12.93 35.12
CA ARG A 354 -6.69 -14.20 35.03
C ARG A 354 -6.99 -14.99 33.75
N LEU A 355 -8.29 -15.01 33.35
CA LEU A 355 -8.71 -15.71 32.13
C LEU A 355 -8.22 -14.98 30.86
N GLN A 356 -8.19 -13.64 30.85
CA GLN A 356 -7.63 -12.84 29.76
C GLN A 356 -6.14 -13.20 29.53
N TRP A 357 -5.34 -13.23 30.59
CA TRP A 357 -3.93 -13.62 30.52
C TRP A 357 -3.73 -15.08 30.09
N LEU A 358 -4.59 -15.99 30.55
CA LEU A 358 -4.56 -17.39 30.13
C LEU A 358 -4.86 -17.50 28.63
N VAL A 359 -5.93 -16.87 28.14
CA VAL A 359 -6.30 -16.87 26.70
C VAL A 359 -5.16 -16.26 25.87
N LEU A 360 -4.61 -15.13 26.30
CA LEU A 360 -3.48 -14.50 25.59
C LEU A 360 -2.27 -15.44 25.54
N GLY A 361 -1.92 -16.10 26.65
CA GLY A 361 -0.84 -17.08 26.70
C GLY A 361 -1.07 -18.28 25.78
N CYS A 362 -2.31 -18.82 25.75
CA CYS A 362 -2.70 -19.89 24.83
C CYS A 362 -2.60 -19.45 23.36
N CYS A 363 -3.02 -18.20 23.03
CA CYS A 363 -2.90 -17.67 21.67
C CYS A 363 -1.45 -17.51 21.24
N VAL A 364 -0.58 -17.01 22.13
CA VAL A 364 0.86 -16.91 21.86
C VAL A 364 1.47 -18.29 21.66
N ALA A 365 1.16 -19.25 22.52
CA ALA A 365 1.64 -20.64 22.39
C ALA A 365 1.17 -21.29 21.08
N ALA A 366 -0.12 -21.12 20.73
CA ALA A 366 -0.66 -21.60 19.46
C ALA A 366 0.01 -20.91 18.25
N GLY A 367 0.25 -19.61 18.32
CA GLY A 367 0.98 -18.86 17.28
C GLY A 367 2.40 -19.39 17.06
N VAL A 368 3.15 -19.63 18.14
CA VAL A 368 4.49 -20.23 18.08
C VAL A 368 4.44 -21.67 17.53
N ALA A 369 3.46 -22.46 17.96
CA ALA A 369 3.29 -23.83 17.46
C ALA A 369 2.96 -23.85 15.95
N LEU A 370 2.03 -22.98 15.50
CA LEU A 370 1.70 -22.84 14.07
C LEU A 370 2.90 -22.36 13.25
N LEU A 371 3.70 -21.42 13.77
CA LEU A 371 4.90 -20.95 13.11
C LEU A 371 5.94 -22.08 12.97
N ARG A 372 6.16 -22.89 14.03
CA ARG A 372 7.02 -24.05 13.97
C ARG A 372 6.52 -25.10 12.99
N LEU A 373 5.21 -25.34 12.96
CA LEU A 373 4.59 -26.26 12.03
C LEU A 373 4.75 -25.79 10.58
N ALA A 374 4.49 -24.51 10.31
CA ALA A 374 4.71 -23.90 9.00
C ALA A 374 6.17 -24.03 8.55
N ASN A 375 7.12 -23.77 9.44
CA ASN A 375 8.54 -23.96 9.20
C ASN A 375 8.89 -25.44 8.89
N HIS A 376 8.30 -26.38 9.64
CA HIS A 376 8.54 -27.82 9.43
C HIS A 376 8.02 -28.29 8.06
N PHE A 377 6.85 -27.83 7.64
CA PHE A 377 6.27 -28.16 6.33
C PHE A 377 6.73 -27.24 5.20
N HIS A 378 7.68 -26.33 5.44
CA HIS A 378 8.15 -25.35 4.47
C HIS A 378 7.04 -24.51 3.83
N VAL A 379 5.96 -24.28 4.56
CA VAL A 379 4.83 -23.46 4.12
C VAL A 379 5.07 -22.01 4.55
N GLY A 380 5.46 -21.16 3.61
CA GLY A 380 5.69 -19.75 3.87
C GLY A 380 7.13 -19.40 4.30
N PRO A 381 7.36 -18.20 4.85
CA PRO A 381 8.67 -17.76 5.29
C PRO A 381 9.14 -18.57 6.52
N ASN A 382 10.38 -19.05 6.48
CA ASN A 382 11.03 -19.65 7.64
C ASN A 382 11.40 -18.54 8.63
N VAL A 383 10.64 -18.40 9.69
CA VAL A 383 10.88 -17.43 10.76
C VAL A 383 11.57 -18.13 11.92
N HIS A 384 12.76 -17.69 12.25
CA HIS A 384 13.53 -18.19 13.41
C HIS A 384 13.70 -17.06 14.43
N PHE A 385 13.66 -17.43 15.71
CA PHE A 385 14.12 -16.53 16.76
C PHE A 385 15.66 -16.55 16.72
N ASP A 386 16.25 -15.44 16.35
CA ASP A 386 17.70 -15.26 16.34
C ASP A 386 18.03 -13.97 17.05
N PHE A 387 18.62 -14.11 18.22
CA PHE A 387 19.06 -12.99 19.04
C PHE A 387 20.48 -12.53 18.68
N SER A 388 20.90 -12.70 17.42
CA SER A 388 22.20 -12.20 16.92
C SER A 388 22.32 -10.66 16.93
N GLY A 389 21.33 -9.98 17.50
CA GLY A 389 21.30 -8.52 17.60
C GLY A 389 21.05 -7.80 16.27
N GLY A 390 20.48 -8.50 15.29
CA GLY A 390 20.22 -7.92 13.98
C GLY A 390 21.48 -7.61 13.17
N ALA A 391 22.62 -8.28 13.44
CA ALA A 391 23.90 -8.02 12.76
C ALA A 391 23.75 -8.01 11.24
N TRP A 392 22.92 -8.91 10.70
CA TRP A 392 22.60 -8.92 9.29
C TRP A 392 21.88 -7.64 8.83
N TYR A 393 20.90 -7.16 9.59
CA TYR A 393 20.18 -5.92 9.32
C TYR A 393 21.15 -4.72 9.26
N TRP A 394 22.07 -4.63 10.20
CA TRP A 394 23.08 -3.58 10.23
C TRP A 394 24.05 -3.66 9.05
N LYS A 395 24.42 -4.87 8.60
CA LYS A 395 25.22 -5.07 7.38
C LYS A 395 24.51 -4.53 6.14
N VAL A 396 23.19 -4.78 6.01
CA VAL A 396 22.39 -4.23 4.92
C VAL A 396 22.35 -2.72 4.98
N LEU A 397 22.09 -2.14 6.16
CA LEU A 397 22.09 -0.69 6.36
C LEU A 397 23.45 -0.05 6.04
N ALA A 398 24.53 -0.62 6.51
CA ALA A 398 25.87 -0.14 6.21
C ALA A 398 26.18 -0.16 4.70
N LYS A 399 25.82 -1.26 4.02
CA LYS A 399 25.98 -1.37 2.57
C LYS A 399 25.14 -0.33 1.80
N MET A 400 23.91 -0.11 2.23
CA MET A 400 23.02 0.86 1.59
C MET A 400 23.42 2.31 1.89
N ALA A 401 24.04 2.56 3.03
CA ALA A 401 24.56 3.87 3.42
C ALA A 401 25.99 4.14 2.94
N SER A 402 26.57 3.25 2.13
CA SER A 402 27.95 3.38 1.65
C SER A 402 28.19 4.73 0.97
N GLY A 403 29.29 5.38 1.36
CA GLY A 403 29.64 6.74 0.93
C GLY A 403 28.87 7.87 1.64
N THR A 404 28.01 7.59 2.58
CA THR A 404 27.31 8.60 3.39
C THR A 404 27.98 8.83 4.76
N ARG A 405 27.64 9.96 5.42
CA ARG A 405 28.13 10.27 6.77
C ARG A 405 27.66 9.29 7.84
N VAL A 406 26.59 8.54 7.59
CA VAL A 406 26.02 7.60 8.54
C VAL A 406 26.50 6.17 8.33
N GLU A 407 27.28 5.89 7.28
CA GLU A 407 27.84 4.57 7.01
C GLU A 407 28.64 4.03 8.19
N SER A 408 29.53 4.86 8.77
CA SER A 408 30.37 4.48 9.90
C SER A 408 29.54 4.08 11.14
N TRP A 409 28.40 4.69 11.34
CA TRP A 409 27.50 4.36 12.45
C TRP A 409 26.93 2.95 12.31
N TYR A 410 26.54 2.57 11.09
CA TYR A 410 26.01 1.23 10.82
C TYR A 410 27.11 0.17 10.82
N GLN A 411 28.31 0.51 10.36
CA GLN A 411 29.45 -0.42 10.34
C GLN A 411 29.82 -0.91 11.74
N VAL A 412 29.79 -0.05 12.76
CA VAL A 412 30.05 -0.41 14.16
C VAL A 412 29.18 -1.59 14.61
N PHE A 413 27.92 -1.63 14.17
CA PHE A 413 26.98 -2.70 14.55
C PHE A 413 26.99 -3.89 13.58
N SER A 414 27.62 -3.77 12.41
CA SER A 414 27.67 -4.83 11.39
C SER A 414 28.82 -5.82 11.60
N THR A 415 29.87 -5.43 12.33
CA THR A 415 31.10 -6.20 12.46
C THR A 415 31.22 -6.98 13.77
N GLY A 416 30.33 -6.77 14.75
CA GLY A 416 30.38 -7.45 16.05
C GLY A 416 28.96 -7.72 16.60
N HIS A 417 28.89 -8.62 17.58
CA HIS A 417 27.68 -8.76 18.40
C HIS A 417 27.50 -7.49 19.24
N PRO A 418 26.42 -6.72 19.05
CA PRO A 418 26.21 -5.46 19.76
C PRO A 418 25.88 -5.65 21.26
N PHE A 419 26.28 -6.77 21.88
CA PHE A 419 25.92 -7.16 23.23
C PHE A 419 27.10 -6.99 24.20
N PRO A 420 26.86 -6.48 25.39
CA PRO A 420 25.74 -5.62 25.85
C PRO A 420 26.04 -4.12 25.71
N SER A 421 27.31 -3.72 25.45
CA SER A 421 27.76 -2.32 25.53
C SER A 421 27.17 -1.41 24.42
N HIS A 422 26.89 -1.95 23.26
CA HIS A 422 26.38 -1.19 22.11
C HIS A 422 24.87 -1.36 21.86
N LEU A 423 24.16 -2.20 22.64
CA LEU A 423 22.74 -2.45 22.45
C LEU A 423 21.89 -1.17 22.59
N ALA A 424 22.17 -0.35 23.58
CA ALA A 424 21.43 0.89 23.80
C ALA A 424 21.62 1.88 22.62
N GLN A 425 22.83 1.94 22.07
CA GLN A 425 23.12 2.77 20.89
C GLN A 425 22.41 2.23 19.64
N ALA A 426 22.42 0.91 19.42
CA ALA A 426 21.72 0.27 18.32
C ALA A 426 20.21 0.49 18.40
N ILE A 427 19.60 0.35 19.59
CA ILE A 427 18.18 0.65 19.83
C ILE A 427 17.91 2.13 19.54
N GLY A 428 18.72 3.05 20.05
CA GLY A 428 18.56 4.48 19.81
C GLY A 428 18.62 4.82 18.33
N LEU A 429 19.60 4.26 17.60
CA LEU A 429 19.74 4.48 16.17
C LEU A 429 18.56 3.90 15.38
N LEU A 430 18.09 2.69 15.73
CA LEU A 430 16.89 2.11 15.11
C LEU A 430 15.66 2.97 15.34
N LEU A 431 15.45 3.45 16.57
CA LEU A 431 14.31 4.30 16.88
C LEU A 431 14.33 5.63 16.09
N VAL A 432 15.51 6.26 16.00
CA VAL A 432 15.66 7.48 15.20
C VAL A 432 15.45 7.21 13.71
N ASN A 433 15.94 6.08 13.19
CA ASN A 433 15.71 5.69 11.80
C ASN A 433 14.22 5.46 11.50
N ALA A 434 13.54 4.71 12.36
CA ALA A 434 12.15 4.32 12.17
C ALA A 434 11.14 5.42 12.50
N LEU A 435 11.41 6.22 13.54
CA LEU A 435 10.46 7.18 14.11
C LEU A 435 10.90 8.64 13.92
N GLY A 436 12.14 8.90 13.49
CA GLY A 436 12.65 10.26 13.31
C GLY A 436 12.56 11.08 14.61
N VAL A 437 11.98 12.27 14.53
CA VAL A 437 11.80 13.16 15.68
C VAL A 437 10.91 12.53 16.76
N PHE A 438 10.00 11.64 16.40
CA PHE A 438 9.15 10.94 17.37
C PHE A 438 9.92 10.01 18.30
N ALA A 439 11.15 9.60 17.96
CA ALA A 439 12.00 8.85 18.86
C ALA A 439 12.30 9.61 20.16
N ILE A 440 12.26 10.94 20.12
CA ILE A 440 12.49 11.82 21.29
C ILE A 440 11.17 12.37 21.81
N VAL A 441 10.31 12.88 20.93
CA VAL A 441 9.08 13.58 21.33
C VAL A 441 8.06 12.64 21.97
N ALA A 442 7.90 11.41 21.43
CA ALA A 442 6.90 10.48 21.96
C ALA A 442 7.21 10.03 23.40
N PRO A 443 8.43 9.61 23.78
CA PRO A 443 8.75 9.29 25.17
C PRO A 443 8.51 10.46 26.12
N LEU A 444 8.81 11.70 25.72
CA LEU A 444 8.53 12.89 26.55
C LEU A 444 7.04 13.09 26.76
N VAL A 445 6.23 12.92 25.70
CA VAL A 445 4.78 13.00 25.79
C VAL A 445 4.22 11.89 26.68
N TRP A 446 4.70 10.68 26.56
CA TRP A 446 4.30 9.56 27.42
C TRP A 446 4.66 9.80 28.88
N LEU A 447 5.86 10.32 29.17
CA LEU A 447 6.26 10.69 30.51
C LEU A 447 5.35 11.78 31.10
N LEU A 448 5.02 12.79 30.30
CA LEU A 448 4.09 13.85 30.72
C LEU A 448 2.68 13.29 30.98
N ALA A 449 2.20 12.39 30.12
CA ALA A 449 0.92 11.73 30.29
C ALA A 449 0.87 10.90 31.59
N ALA A 450 1.93 10.14 31.85
CA ALA A 450 2.06 9.36 33.08
C ALA A 450 2.08 10.26 34.33
N ARG A 451 2.89 11.34 34.33
CA ARG A 451 2.96 12.31 35.44
C ARG A 451 1.64 13.02 35.70
N ARG A 452 0.89 13.36 34.66
CA ARG A 452 -0.41 14.01 34.73
C ARG A 452 -1.57 13.04 34.99
N LYS A 453 -1.29 11.75 35.13
CA LYS A 453 -2.30 10.67 35.25
C LYS A 453 -3.32 10.67 34.10
N THR A 454 -2.88 11.13 32.92
CA THR A 454 -3.69 11.14 31.68
C THR A 454 -3.38 9.99 30.74
N TRP A 455 -2.57 9.02 31.20
CA TRP A 455 -2.23 7.81 30.45
C TRP A 455 -3.48 7.06 30.01
N GLN A 456 -3.52 6.69 28.74
CA GLN A 456 -4.65 5.99 28.13
C GLN A 456 -4.19 4.63 27.56
N ALA A 457 -5.13 3.79 27.22
CA ALA A 457 -4.85 2.52 26.53
C ALA A 457 -4.09 2.74 25.20
N SER A 458 -4.38 3.84 24.48
CA SER A 458 -3.66 4.25 23.28
C SER A 458 -2.14 4.43 23.50
N ASP A 459 -1.75 4.98 24.65
CA ASP A 459 -0.34 5.18 24.97
C ASP A 459 0.37 3.83 25.17
N THR A 460 -0.32 2.89 25.83
CA THR A 460 0.17 1.51 26.00
C THR A 460 0.31 0.81 24.64
N ILE A 461 -0.64 1.02 23.71
CA ILE A 461 -0.56 0.48 22.35
C ILE A 461 0.64 1.04 21.59
N SER A 462 0.91 2.35 21.73
CA SER A 462 2.08 2.98 21.10
C SER A 462 3.41 2.42 21.59
N VAL A 463 3.54 2.27 22.92
CA VAL A 463 4.73 1.65 23.51
C VAL A 463 4.88 0.21 23.06
N ALA A 464 3.78 -0.56 23.03
CA ALA A 464 3.80 -1.96 22.56
C ALA A 464 4.17 -2.05 21.08
N ALA A 465 3.74 -1.12 20.22
CA ALA A 465 4.15 -1.07 18.81
C ALA A 465 5.66 -0.84 18.65
N VAL A 466 6.25 0.03 19.48
CA VAL A 466 7.71 0.23 19.51
C VAL A 466 8.42 -1.03 19.99
N VAL A 467 7.91 -1.71 21.01
CA VAL A 467 8.47 -2.99 21.50
C VAL A 467 8.42 -4.06 20.40
N ILE A 468 7.30 -4.16 19.68
CA ILE A 468 7.19 -5.08 18.53
C ILE A 468 8.22 -4.76 17.45
N LEU A 469 8.40 -3.48 17.11
CA LEU A 469 9.44 -3.05 16.17
C LEU A 469 10.84 -3.52 16.60
N LEU A 470 11.17 -3.33 17.88
CA LEU A 470 12.45 -3.77 18.45
C LEU A 470 12.59 -5.30 18.41
N LEU A 471 11.55 -6.04 18.81
CA LEU A 471 11.54 -7.50 18.79
C LEU A 471 11.68 -8.05 17.36
N MET A 472 11.00 -7.45 16.39
CA MET A 472 11.12 -7.88 15.00
C MET A 472 12.54 -7.64 14.44
N THR A 473 13.17 -6.54 14.81
CA THR A 473 14.50 -6.19 14.29
C THR A 473 15.62 -6.97 14.98
N PHE A 474 15.55 -7.12 16.30
CA PHE A 474 16.65 -7.72 17.09
C PHE A 474 16.40 -9.18 17.47
N GLY A 475 15.17 -9.67 17.43
CA GLY A 475 14.79 -10.99 17.91
C GLY A 475 14.38 -11.97 16.82
N LEU A 476 14.14 -11.51 15.58
CA LEU A 476 13.71 -12.37 14.50
C LEU A 476 14.76 -12.43 13.39
N SER A 477 15.16 -13.64 13.02
CA SER A 477 15.79 -13.91 11.74
C SER A 477 14.78 -14.59 10.83
N VAL A 478 14.63 -14.05 9.63
CA VAL A 478 13.64 -14.54 8.67
C VAL A 478 14.36 -15.07 7.44
N ASN A 479 14.44 -16.38 7.31
CA ASN A 479 14.84 -17.02 6.06
C ASN A 479 13.62 -17.12 5.16
N VAL A 480 13.45 -16.13 4.29
CA VAL A 480 12.30 -16.08 3.37
C VAL A 480 12.62 -16.91 2.15
N ILE A 481 11.77 -17.89 1.86
CA ILE A 481 11.83 -18.64 0.60
C ILE A 481 11.40 -17.72 -0.56
N LEU A 482 10.54 -16.74 -0.27
CA LEU A 482 10.01 -15.75 -1.21
C LEU A 482 10.12 -14.34 -0.60
N GLY A 483 10.96 -13.49 -1.17
CA GLY A 483 11.11 -12.10 -0.77
C GLY A 483 12.46 -11.79 -0.09
N HIS A 484 12.71 -10.50 0.09
CA HIS A 484 13.88 -10.04 0.81
C HIS A 484 13.59 -10.11 2.33
N PRO A 485 14.44 -10.79 3.13
CA PRO A 485 14.25 -10.86 4.58
C PRO A 485 14.11 -9.48 5.23
N GLU A 486 14.83 -8.48 4.72
CA GLU A 486 14.74 -7.09 5.15
C GLU A 486 13.33 -6.50 5.09
N GLU A 487 12.50 -6.95 4.17
CA GLU A 487 11.14 -6.42 4.03
C GLU A 487 10.25 -6.70 5.24
N LEU A 488 10.43 -7.85 5.89
CA LEU A 488 9.70 -8.17 7.10
C LEU A 488 10.24 -7.44 8.33
N ILE A 489 11.49 -7.00 8.28
CA ILE A 489 12.14 -6.31 9.39
C ILE A 489 11.83 -4.80 9.37
N HIS A 490 11.89 -4.16 8.20
CA HIS A 490 11.72 -2.70 8.12
C HIS A 490 10.31 -2.24 7.77
N ARG A 491 9.52 -2.98 7.00
CA ARG A 491 8.16 -2.55 6.62
C ARG A 491 7.18 -2.42 7.80
N PRO A 492 7.28 -3.19 8.89
CA PRO A 492 6.46 -2.98 10.07
C PRO A 492 6.63 -1.61 10.74
N PHE A 493 7.77 -0.95 10.58
CA PHE A 493 7.97 0.36 11.19
C PHE A 493 7.03 1.44 10.61
N VAL A 494 6.54 1.27 9.40
CA VAL A 494 5.54 2.17 8.80
C VAL A 494 4.29 2.24 9.68
N TRP A 495 3.83 1.10 10.19
CA TRP A 495 2.74 1.05 11.15
C TRP A 495 3.11 1.73 12.47
N ALA A 496 4.29 1.43 13.02
CA ALA A 496 4.74 2.01 14.29
C ALA A 496 4.91 3.54 14.16
N TYR A 497 5.50 4.04 13.08
CA TYR A 497 5.64 5.48 12.82
C TYR A 497 4.27 6.17 12.77
N TRP A 498 3.35 5.63 11.96
CA TRP A 498 2.01 6.19 11.81
C TRP A 498 1.26 6.22 13.14
N LEU A 499 1.33 5.14 13.91
CA LEU A 499 0.64 5.02 15.19
C LEU A 499 1.22 6.01 16.23
N VAL A 500 2.54 5.97 16.40
CA VAL A 500 3.23 6.86 17.35
C VAL A 500 3.04 8.31 16.95
N GLY A 501 3.16 8.64 15.67
CA GLY A 501 2.96 10.01 15.16
C GLY A 501 1.55 10.52 15.36
N SER A 502 0.55 9.72 15.00
CA SER A 502 -0.87 10.09 15.18
C SER A 502 -1.21 10.31 16.66
N LEU A 503 -0.81 9.39 17.54
CA LEU A 503 -1.14 9.47 18.95
C LEU A 503 -0.36 10.58 19.66
N THR A 504 0.92 10.77 19.31
CA THR A 504 1.73 11.86 19.87
C THR A 504 1.19 13.23 19.48
N GLY A 505 0.85 13.44 18.20
CA GLY A 505 0.27 14.69 17.71
C GLY A 505 -1.07 15.02 18.40
N GLY A 506 -1.98 14.03 18.45
CA GLY A 506 -3.27 14.20 19.13
C GLY A 506 -3.14 14.45 20.63
N HIS A 507 -2.18 13.80 21.29
CA HIS A 507 -1.93 13.94 22.71
C HIS A 507 -1.32 15.30 23.06
N LEU A 508 -0.34 15.77 22.28
CA LEU A 508 0.22 17.11 22.42
C LEU A 508 -0.86 18.19 22.33
N PHE A 509 -1.74 18.08 21.33
CA PHE A 509 -2.86 18.99 21.22
C PHE A 509 -3.78 18.93 22.45
N SER A 510 -4.13 17.74 22.91
CA SER A 510 -4.97 17.55 24.08
C SER A 510 -4.37 18.14 25.35
N ILE A 511 -3.04 18.09 25.50
CA ILE A 511 -2.32 18.68 26.63
C ILE A 511 -2.25 20.21 26.52
N ALA A 512 -1.96 20.75 25.33
CA ALA A 512 -1.71 22.16 25.09
C ALA A 512 -3.00 23.00 25.08
N VAL A 513 -4.04 22.49 24.40
CA VAL A 513 -5.28 23.25 24.14
C VAL A 513 -6.42 22.81 25.07
N GLY A 514 -6.28 21.63 25.66
CA GLY A 514 -7.33 21.01 26.44
C GLY A 514 -8.36 20.26 25.58
N ARG A 515 -8.96 19.21 26.15
CA ARG A 515 -9.82 18.25 25.40
C ARG A 515 -11.07 18.88 24.78
N ARG A 516 -11.53 20.04 25.23
CA ARG A 516 -12.80 20.66 24.81
C ARG A 516 -12.64 21.91 23.96
N ARG A 517 -11.42 22.43 23.77
CA ARG A 517 -11.20 23.65 23.00
C ARG A 517 -10.98 23.32 21.51
N GLN A 518 -11.52 24.17 20.66
CA GLN A 518 -11.24 24.13 19.22
C GLN A 518 -9.88 24.80 18.93
N PRO A 519 -9.13 24.32 17.94
CA PRO A 519 -7.92 25.00 17.53
C PRO A 519 -8.27 26.39 16.99
N PRO A 520 -7.44 27.41 17.26
CA PRO A 520 -7.65 28.72 16.68
C PRO A 520 -7.53 28.62 15.15
N THR A 521 -8.34 29.39 14.44
CA THR A 521 -8.42 29.33 12.96
C THR A 521 -7.09 29.55 12.26
N TRP A 522 -6.25 30.44 12.80
CA TRP A 522 -4.91 30.67 12.26
C TRP A 522 -4.01 29.42 12.36
N ALA A 523 -4.08 28.65 13.45
CA ALA A 523 -3.28 27.43 13.61
C ALA A 523 -3.69 26.35 12.60
N VAL A 524 -4.99 26.26 12.30
CA VAL A 524 -5.50 25.36 11.25
C VAL A 524 -4.98 25.80 9.89
N ALA A 525 -5.05 27.10 9.58
CA ALA A 525 -4.55 27.63 8.30
C ALA A 525 -3.04 27.40 8.13
N VAL A 526 -2.24 27.66 9.19
CA VAL A 526 -0.80 27.38 9.19
C VAL A 526 -0.52 25.90 9.03
N GLY A 527 -1.27 25.01 9.70
CA GLY A 527 -1.14 23.57 9.55
C GLY A 527 -1.41 23.10 8.11
N ILE A 528 -2.47 23.58 7.48
CA ILE A 528 -2.79 23.26 6.08
C ILE A 528 -1.70 23.77 5.13
N LEU A 529 -1.26 25.02 5.33
CA LEU A 529 -0.18 25.59 4.52
C LEU A 529 1.13 24.78 4.67
N ALA A 530 1.46 24.36 5.88
CA ALA A 530 2.62 23.53 6.14
C ALA A 530 2.48 22.14 5.46
N LEU A 531 1.31 21.52 5.47
CA LEU A 531 1.04 20.26 4.75
C LEU A 531 1.26 20.38 3.24
N MET A 532 1.10 21.56 2.66
CA MET A 532 1.42 21.81 1.26
C MET A 532 2.91 22.04 1.04
N LEU A 533 3.54 22.87 1.85
CA LEU A 533 4.90 23.38 1.59
C LEU A 533 6.02 22.44 2.04
N VAL A 534 5.84 21.73 3.16
CA VAL A 534 6.89 20.86 3.70
C VAL A 534 7.24 19.70 2.74
N PRO A 535 6.27 18.97 2.15
CA PRO A 535 6.59 17.94 1.16
C PRO A 535 7.31 18.48 -0.08
N VAL A 536 6.92 19.66 -0.57
CA VAL A 536 7.59 20.32 -1.71
C VAL A 536 9.04 20.64 -1.37
N TRP A 537 9.26 21.23 -0.20
CA TRP A 537 10.61 21.55 0.27
C TRP A 537 11.46 20.29 0.47
N TYR A 538 10.86 19.22 1.01
CA TYR A 538 11.52 17.94 1.24
C TYR A 538 11.87 17.25 -0.09
N GLY A 539 10.93 17.13 -1.04
CA GLY A 539 11.17 16.56 -2.36
C GLY A 539 12.31 17.27 -3.09
N SER A 540 12.34 18.60 -3.08
CA SER A 540 13.44 19.38 -3.66
C SER A 540 14.79 19.17 -2.95
N GLY A 541 14.77 18.82 -1.67
CA GLY A 541 15.96 18.51 -0.87
C GLY A 541 16.51 17.11 -1.11
N LEU A 542 15.65 16.14 -1.39
CA LEU A 542 16.04 14.76 -1.74
C LEU A 542 16.77 14.71 -3.08
N GLU A 543 16.30 15.43 -4.09
CA GLU A 543 16.99 15.57 -5.39
C GLU A 543 18.40 16.17 -5.24
N ARG A 544 18.58 17.11 -4.31
CA ARG A 544 19.89 17.75 -4.06
C ARG A 544 20.83 16.87 -3.23
N ARG A 545 20.31 16.02 -2.37
CA ARG A 545 21.11 15.07 -1.59
C ARG A 545 21.28 13.80 -2.41
N LYS A 546 22.25 13.80 -3.32
CA LYS A 546 22.73 12.58 -3.98
C LYS A 546 23.21 11.62 -2.90
N TRP A 547 22.36 10.72 -2.48
CA TRP A 547 22.75 9.55 -1.73
C TRP A 547 23.47 8.64 -2.73
N SER A 548 24.79 8.78 -2.78
CA SER A 548 25.63 7.98 -3.64
C SER A 548 25.45 6.51 -3.27
N GLY A 549 24.94 5.71 -4.22
CA GLY A 549 24.86 4.27 -4.10
C GLY A 549 23.46 3.64 -3.96
N ALA A 550 22.45 4.35 -3.46
CA ALA A 550 21.07 3.94 -3.67
C ALA A 550 20.61 4.59 -4.97
N GLY A 551 20.16 3.79 -5.92
CA GLY A 551 19.72 4.27 -7.23
C GLY A 551 18.98 5.59 -7.05
N SER A 552 19.53 6.63 -7.65
CA SER A 552 19.08 8.00 -7.49
C SER A 552 17.55 8.03 -7.61
N HIS A 553 16.87 8.85 -6.82
CA HIS A 553 15.46 9.20 -7.03
C HIS A 553 15.21 9.90 -8.39
N SER A 554 16.15 9.81 -9.32
CA SER A 554 16.06 10.30 -10.69
C SER A 554 15.00 9.60 -11.54
N GLY A 555 14.27 8.64 -10.97
CA GLY A 555 13.31 7.83 -11.73
C GLY A 555 13.96 6.74 -12.58
N LEU A 556 13.14 5.87 -13.14
CA LEU A 556 13.56 4.87 -14.10
C LEU A 556 13.55 5.48 -15.50
N ARG A 557 14.72 5.50 -16.15
CA ARG A 557 14.81 5.85 -17.57
C ARG A 557 14.47 4.62 -18.41
N VAL A 558 13.48 4.76 -19.27
CA VAL A 558 13.07 3.76 -20.26
C VAL A 558 13.22 4.37 -21.64
N ASP A 559 13.78 3.64 -22.57
CA ASP A 559 13.92 4.11 -23.94
C ASP A 559 12.55 4.34 -24.56
N ARG A 560 12.40 5.47 -25.26
CA ARG A 560 11.14 5.86 -25.89
C ARG A 560 10.60 4.79 -26.82
N GLY A 561 11.48 4.15 -27.59
CA GLY A 561 11.08 3.08 -28.50
C GLY A 561 10.41 1.91 -27.79
N LEU A 562 10.90 1.52 -26.60
CA LEU A 562 10.27 0.46 -25.82
C LEU A 562 8.89 0.87 -25.29
N VAL A 563 8.75 2.12 -24.84
CA VAL A 563 7.46 2.67 -24.40
C VAL A 563 6.46 2.70 -25.57
N ASP A 564 6.88 3.17 -26.75
CA ASP A 564 6.06 3.19 -27.95
C ASP A 564 5.62 1.78 -28.37
N CYS A 565 6.53 0.79 -28.29
CA CYS A 565 6.23 -0.64 -28.54
C CYS A 565 5.19 -1.17 -27.55
N ALA A 566 5.35 -0.88 -26.26
CA ALA A 566 4.38 -1.29 -25.23
C ALA A 566 2.99 -0.68 -25.48
N HIS A 567 2.92 0.60 -25.82
CA HIS A 567 1.65 1.29 -26.15
C HIS A 567 1.03 0.73 -27.43
N TYR A 568 1.84 0.42 -28.46
CA TYR A 568 1.36 -0.26 -29.68
C TYR A 568 0.73 -1.59 -29.33
N ILE A 569 1.42 -2.44 -28.57
CA ILE A 569 0.94 -3.77 -28.15
C ILE A 569 -0.36 -3.65 -27.32
N ARG A 570 -0.47 -2.66 -26.45
CA ARG A 570 -1.68 -2.42 -25.67
C ARG A 570 -2.90 -2.19 -26.57
N GLY A 571 -2.73 -1.47 -27.66
CA GLY A 571 -3.80 -1.19 -28.63
C GLY A 571 -4.22 -2.40 -29.50
N GLN A 572 -3.48 -3.52 -29.47
CA GLN A 572 -3.73 -4.65 -30.36
C GLN A 572 -4.58 -5.74 -29.69
N PRO A 573 -5.58 -6.35 -30.38
CA PRO A 573 -6.28 -7.52 -29.91
C PRO A 573 -5.43 -8.80 -30.08
N PRO A 574 -5.73 -9.88 -29.34
CA PRO A 574 -6.56 -9.93 -28.14
C PRO A 574 -5.82 -9.42 -26.89
N THR A 575 -6.57 -8.93 -25.93
CA THR A 575 -6.00 -8.32 -24.70
C THR A 575 -5.28 -9.30 -23.76
N ASN A 576 -5.47 -10.61 -23.94
CA ASN A 576 -4.81 -11.67 -23.18
C ASN A 576 -3.61 -12.28 -23.92
N ALA A 577 -3.22 -11.69 -25.06
CA ALA A 577 -2.06 -12.16 -25.84
C ALA A 577 -0.77 -12.02 -25.02
N VAL A 578 0.07 -13.06 -25.06
CA VAL A 578 1.36 -13.07 -24.37
C VAL A 578 2.36 -12.18 -25.09
N ALA A 579 3.03 -11.33 -24.35
CA ALA A 579 4.13 -10.52 -24.86
C ALA A 579 5.47 -10.97 -24.26
N GLN A 580 6.55 -10.69 -24.97
CA GLN A 580 7.91 -10.92 -24.52
C GLN A 580 8.84 -9.92 -25.16
N ASP A 581 9.88 -9.51 -24.45
CA ASP A 581 10.98 -8.77 -25.04
C ASP A 581 12.28 -9.58 -25.09
N SER A 582 13.21 -9.12 -25.91
CA SER A 582 14.49 -9.80 -26.11
C SER A 582 15.38 -9.82 -24.85
N ARG A 583 15.15 -8.93 -23.89
CA ARG A 583 15.94 -8.75 -22.66
C ARG A 583 15.19 -9.10 -21.38
N LEU A 584 14.15 -9.92 -21.49
CA LEU A 584 13.40 -10.50 -20.37
C LEU A 584 12.63 -9.50 -19.51
N ASP A 585 12.25 -8.34 -20.06
CA ASP A 585 11.39 -7.31 -19.43
C ASP A 585 11.71 -7.11 -17.94
N GLU A 586 12.94 -6.69 -17.63
CA GLU A 586 13.47 -6.63 -16.26
C GLU A 586 12.60 -5.79 -15.30
N PHE A 587 11.85 -4.84 -15.84
CA PHE A 587 11.00 -3.95 -15.06
C PHE A 587 9.50 -4.18 -15.25
N SER A 588 9.07 -5.24 -15.92
CA SER A 588 7.66 -5.49 -16.27
C SER A 588 7.01 -4.38 -17.11
N ILE A 589 7.74 -3.79 -18.03
CA ILE A 589 7.24 -2.67 -18.87
C ILE A 589 6.12 -3.14 -19.77
N LEU A 590 6.26 -4.33 -20.40
CA LEU A 590 5.20 -4.90 -21.23
C LEU A 590 3.97 -5.30 -20.40
N GLY A 591 4.18 -5.75 -19.15
CA GLY A 591 3.11 -6.01 -18.20
C GLY A 591 2.40 -4.74 -17.75
N GLY A 592 3.14 -3.70 -17.43
CA GLY A 592 2.63 -2.44 -16.88
C GLY A 592 2.07 -1.46 -17.91
N LEU A 593 2.82 -1.15 -18.97
CA LEU A 593 2.41 -0.22 -20.03
C LEU A 593 1.70 -0.92 -21.18
N GLY A 594 2.14 -2.12 -21.55
CA GLY A 594 1.55 -2.93 -22.62
C GLY A 594 0.30 -3.69 -22.19
N GLU A 595 0.07 -3.80 -20.88
CA GLU A 595 -1.07 -4.53 -20.28
C GLU A 595 -1.21 -5.94 -20.83
N ARG A 596 -0.08 -6.64 -20.99
CA ARG A 596 -0.02 -8.00 -21.50
C ARG A 596 0.71 -8.92 -20.52
N PRO A 597 0.24 -10.17 -20.36
CA PRO A 597 1.01 -11.17 -19.64
C PRO A 597 2.34 -11.40 -20.34
N SER A 598 3.42 -11.41 -19.59
CA SER A 598 4.76 -11.74 -20.12
C SER A 598 4.98 -13.24 -20.08
N PHE A 599 5.70 -13.77 -21.09
CA PHE A 599 6.11 -15.16 -21.07
C PHE A 599 7.10 -15.41 -19.93
N ALA A 600 8.15 -14.56 -19.84
CA ALA A 600 9.11 -14.53 -18.75
C ALA A 600 9.59 -13.09 -18.54
N ALA A 601 9.28 -12.51 -17.38
CA ALA A 601 9.75 -11.18 -17.01
C ALA A 601 10.47 -11.22 -15.66
N ARG A 602 11.39 -10.30 -15.44
CA ARG A 602 12.13 -10.11 -14.18
C ARG A 602 12.79 -11.38 -13.63
N PRO A 603 13.47 -12.20 -14.43
CA PRO A 603 14.02 -13.47 -13.97
C PRO A 603 15.04 -13.29 -12.83
N GLU A 604 15.85 -12.25 -12.88
CA GLU A 604 16.81 -11.96 -11.79
C GLU A 604 16.12 -11.68 -10.47
N PHE A 605 15.04 -10.90 -10.49
CA PHE A 605 14.24 -10.65 -9.29
C PHE A 605 13.68 -11.96 -8.73
N PHE A 606 13.01 -12.76 -9.54
CA PHE A 606 12.43 -14.02 -9.10
C PHE A 606 13.48 -15.04 -8.65
N MET A 607 14.62 -15.14 -9.32
CA MET A 607 15.73 -16.01 -8.91
C MET A 607 16.35 -15.60 -7.57
N ARG A 608 16.33 -14.30 -7.23
CA ARG A 608 16.80 -13.82 -5.92
C ARG A 608 15.82 -14.15 -4.80
N ILE A 609 14.52 -14.02 -5.06
CA ILE A 609 13.48 -14.13 -4.03
C ILE A 609 12.97 -15.55 -3.80
N SER A 610 13.21 -16.47 -4.74
CA SER A 610 12.72 -17.84 -4.61
C SER A 610 13.72 -18.88 -5.09
N LYS A 611 14.03 -19.83 -4.20
CA LYS A 611 14.84 -21.01 -4.57
C LYS A 611 14.11 -21.85 -5.63
N ALA A 612 12.78 -21.89 -5.59
CA ALA A 612 11.97 -22.60 -6.57
C ALA A 612 12.14 -22.06 -8.00
N PHE A 613 12.42 -20.77 -8.17
CA PHE A 613 12.72 -20.20 -9.48
C PHE A 613 14.07 -20.63 -10.08
N ARG A 614 14.95 -21.19 -9.25
CA ARG A 614 16.19 -21.83 -9.73
C ARG A 614 15.97 -23.27 -10.17
N GLU A 615 14.78 -23.82 -9.95
CA GLU A 615 14.43 -25.19 -10.22
C GLU A 615 13.74 -25.37 -11.59
N SER A 616 13.62 -26.62 -11.98
CA SER A 616 13.30 -27.11 -13.32
C SER A 616 12.25 -26.32 -14.15
N PRO A 617 11.02 -25.98 -13.68
CA PRO A 617 10.01 -25.44 -14.59
C PRO A 617 10.36 -24.05 -15.15
N TYR A 618 11.01 -23.20 -14.35
CA TYR A 618 11.39 -21.84 -14.77
C TYR A 618 12.58 -21.86 -15.73
N GLN A 619 13.55 -22.73 -15.47
CA GLN A 619 14.70 -22.93 -16.36
C GLN A 619 14.25 -23.52 -17.69
N GLU A 620 13.28 -24.44 -17.69
CA GLU A 620 12.69 -24.97 -18.90
C GLU A 620 11.99 -23.86 -19.73
N GLN A 621 11.26 -22.96 -19.06
CA GLN A 621 10.62 -21.82 -19.76
C GLN A 621 11.64 -20.88 -20.38
N LEU A 622 12.71 -20.55 -19.69
CA LEU A 622 13.83 -19.78 -20.27
C LEU A 622 14.48 -20.53 -21.43
N GLY A 623 14.64 -21.84 -21.32
CA GLY A 623 15.15 -22.67 -22.43
C GLY A 623 14.21 -22.68 -23.66
N ARG A 624 12.88 -22.66 -23.45
CA ARG A 624 11.91 -22.50 -24.55
C ARG A 624 12.07 -21.17 -25.26
N LEU A 625 12.24 -20.08 -24.47
CA LEU A 625 12.47 -18.75 -25.01
C LEU A 625 13.78 -18.68 -25.81
N GLN A 626 14.85 -19.27 -25.29
CA GLN A 626 16.13 -19.33 -25.98
C GLN A 626 16.03 -20.09 -27.33
N ARG A 627 15.30 -21.22 -27.38
CA ARG A 627 15.04 -21.94 -28.65
C ARG A 627 14.28 -21.06 -29.64
N LEU A 628 13.28 -20.30 -29.18
CA LEU A 628 12.57 -19.35 -30.05
C LEU A 628 13.51 -18.30 -30.65
N GLN A 629 14.42 -17.78 -29.84
CA GLN A 629 15.41 -16.78 -30.30
C GLN A 629 16.40 -17.36 -31.30
N GLN A 630 16.70 -18.65 -31.22
CA GLN A 630 17.68 -19.36 -32.06
C GLN A 630 17.06 -20.04 -33.29
N ALA A 631 15.76 -19.95 -33.52
CA ALA A 631 15.10 -20.59 -34.65
C ALA A 631 15.61 -19.99 -35.99
N THR A 632 16.11 -20.84 -36.90
CA THR A 632 16.71 -20.41 -38.16
C THR A 632 15.84 -20.65 -39.38
N ASN A 633 14.79 -21.45 -39.24
CA ASN A 633 13.88 -21.80 -40.35
C ASN A 633 12.41 -21.66 -39.90
N VAL A 634 11.51 -21.60 -40.88
CA VAL A 634 10.08 -21.37 -40.64
C VAL A 634 9.44 -22.49 -39.81
N PRO A 635 9.66 -23.81 -40.08
CA PRO A 635 9.08 -24.88 -39.26
C PRO A 635 9.51 -24.84 -37.79
N ASP A 636 10.77 -24.56 -37.52
CA ASP A 636 11.27 -24.44 -36.13
C ASP A 636 10.69 -23.21 -35.43
N LEU A 637 10.62 -22.07 -36.11
CA LEU A 637 10.00 -20.87 -35.60
C LEU A 637 8.53 -21.13 -35.25
N GLN A 638 7.76 -21.74 -36.14
CA GLN A 638 6.35 -22.11 -35.91
C GLN A 638 6.19 -23.05 -34.71
N ARG A 639 7.09 -24.05 -34.57
CA ARG A 639 7.10 -24.96 -33.43
C ARG A 639 7.32 -24.19 -32.12
N CYS A 640 8.35 -23.36 -32.06
CA CYS A 640 8.67 -22.57 -30.88
C CYS A 640 7.56 -21.57 -30.50
N VAL A 641 6.90 -20.97 -31.50
CA VAL A 641 5.74 -20.07 -31.23
C VAL A 641 4.57 -20.85 -30.63
N ARG A 642 4.29 -22.08 -31.11
CA ARG A 642 3.27 -22.96 -30.50
C ARG A 642 3.61 -23.31 -29.05
N ASP A 643 4.89 -23.64 -28.78
CA ASP A 643 5.38 -24.06 -27.46
C ASP A 643 5.37 -22.92 -26.43
N THR A 644 5.58 -21.68 -26.87
CA THR A 644 5.64 -20.50 -26.01
C THR A 644 4.31 -19.76 -25.93
N ALA A 645 3.44 -19.91 -26.93
CA ALA A 645 2.22 -19.13 -27.12
C ALA A 645 2.46 -17.60 -27.10
N ILE A 646 3.70 -17.16 -27.36
CA ILE A 646 4.03 -15.72 -27.49
C ILE A 646 3.40 -15.21 -28.78
N ARG A 647 2.66 -14.12 -28.68
CA ARG A 647 2.12 -13.42 -29.83
C ARG A 647 2.94 -12.18 -30.18
N TRP A 648 3.26 -11.37 -29.17
CA TRP A 648 3.99 -10.12 -29.36
C TRP A 648 5.42 -10.27 -28.88
N TYR A 649 6.38 -10.06 -29.79
CA TYR A 649 7.79 -10.11 -29.45
C TYR A 649 8.46 -8.79 -29.78
N VAL A 650 9.12 -8.19 -28.77
CA VAL A 650 9.84 -6.92 -28.90
C VAL A 650 11.34 -7.21 -28.99
N VAL A 651 11.96 -6.74 -30.05
CA VAL A 651 13.42 -6.82 -30.25
C VAL A 651 14.04 -5.47 -29.99
N HIS A 652 15.03 -5.41 -29.13
CA HIS A 652 15.76 -4.19 -28.78
C HIS A 652 16.77 -3.81 -29.86
N PRO A 653 17.15 -2.52 -29.99
CA PRO A 653 18.23 -2.10 -30.89
C PRO A 653 19.53 -2.86 -30.61
N GLY A 654 20.18 -3.33 -31.66
CA GLY A 654 21.41 -4.10 -31.59
C GLY A 654 21.24 -5.59 -31.32
N ASP A 655 20.05 -6.05 -30.86
CA ASP A 655 19.76 -7.48 -30.78
C ASP A 655 19.42 -8.02 -32.17
N SER A 656 19.95 -9.17 -32.50
CA SER A 656 19.69 -9.83 -33.80
C SER A 656 19.38 -11.30 -33.57
N TYR A 657 18.41 -11.81 -34.32
CA TYR A 657 18.03 -13.22 -34.29
C TYR A 657 18.17 -13.84 -35.66
N ALA A 658 18.50 -15.13 -35.68
CA ALA A 658 18.67 -15.90 -36.89
C ALA A 658 17.33 -16.30 -37.53
N TRP A 659 16.24 -15.63 -37.21
CA TRP A 659 14.93 -15.89 -37.77
C TRP A 659 14.95 -15.78 -39.31
N PRO A 660 14.09 -16.53 -40.01
CA PRO A 660 13.99 -16.46 -41.45
C PRO A 660 13.80 -15.01 -41.94
N ALA A 661 14.52 -14.59 -42.96
CA ALA A 661 14.49 -13.21 -43.46
C ALA A 661 13.08 -12.75 -43.81
N GLU A 662 12.27 -13.63 -44.39
CA GLU A 662 10.85 -13.41 -44.73
C GLU A 662 10.00 -13.02 -43.54
N PHE A 663 10.38 -13.43 -42.34
CA PHE A 663 9.72 -13.03 -41.08
C PHE A 663 10.42 -11.85 -40.44
N ARG A 664 11.74 -11.90 -40.30
CA ARG A 664 12.57 -10.91 -39.59
C ARG A 664 12.51 -9.53 -40.21
N ASP A 665 12.43 -9.43 -41.55
CA ASP A 665 12.48 -8.15 -42.26
C ASP A 665 11.10 -7.45 -42.31
N HIS A 666 10.05 -8.05 -41.72
CA HIS A 666 8.68 -7.54 -41.71
C HIS A 666 8.11 -7.33 -40.29
N PRO A 667 8.68 -6.46 -39.46
CA PRO A 667 8.09 -6.09 -38.16
C PRO A 667 6.71 -5.46 -38.36
N ARG A 668 5.84 -5.59 -37.39
CA ARG A 668 4.50 -4.94 -37.37
C ARG A 668 4.55 -3.47 -36.96
N PHE A 669 5.53 -3.13 -36.15
CA PHE A 669 5.75 -1.77 -35.66
C PHE A 669 7.24 -1.58 -35.40
N GLU A 670 7.73 -0.37 -35.66
CA GLU A 670 9.11 0.01 -35.36
C GLU A 670 9.15 1.43 -34.79
N SER A 671 9.93 1.63 -33.72
CA SER A 671 10.19 2.93 -33.14
C SER A 671 11.58 2.98 -32.52
N ASN A 672 12.39 3.98 -32.91
CA ASN A 672 13.75 4.19 -32.39
C ASN A 672 14.62 2.91 -32.40
N GLY A 673 14.53 2.12 -33.45
CA GLY A 673 15.26 0.86 -33.61
C GLY A 673 14.70 -0.34 -32.84
N TYR A 674 13.65 -0.15 -32.03
CA TYR A 674 12.87 -1.25 -31.45
C TYR A 674 11.88 -1.79 -32.48
N LYS A 675 11.73 -3.12 -32.52
CA LYS A 675 10.84 -3.78 -33.49
C LYS A 675 9.86 -4.68 -32.77
N VAL A 676 8.58 -4.61 -33.15
CA VAL A 676 7.52 -5.49 -32.65
C VAL A 676 7.13 -6.48 -33.73
N TYR A 677 7.17 -7.75 -33.39
CA TYR A 677 6.75 -8.85 -34.26
C TYR A 677 5.44 -9.48 -33.76
N ASP A 678 4.49 -9.68 -34.66
CA ASP A 678 3.34 -10.58 -34.44
C ASP A 678 3.79 -12.01 -34.79
N MET A 679 4.11 -12.80 -33.78
CA MET A 679 4.66 -14.15 -33.96
C MET A 679 3.68 -15.10 -34.67
N GLN A 680 2.37 -14.80 -34.68
CA GLN A 680 1.39 -15.63 -35.42
C GLN A 680 1.59 -15.57 -36.94
N ARG A 681 2.18 -14.48 -37.43
CA ARG A 681 2.47 -14.37 -38.89
C ARG A 681 3.44 -15.41 -39.41
N CYS A 682 4.23 -16.05 -38.56
CA CYS A 682 5.11 -17.14 -39.02
C CYS A 682 4.30 -18.32 -39.63
N PHE A 683 3.00 -18.45 -39.25
CA PHE A 683 2.12 -19.50 -39.81
C PHE A 683 1.58 -19.16 -41.21
N ASP A 684 1.67 -17.88 -41.63
CA ASP A 684 1.29 -17.43 -42.96
C ASP A 684 2.41 -17.67 -43.97
N LEU A 685 3.63 -17.94 -43.47
CA LEU A 685 4.78 -18.23 -44.30
C LEU A 685 4.75 -19.69 -44.78
N ARG A 686 4.96 -19.90 -46.07
CA ARG A 686 5.14 -21.23 -46.65
C ARG A 686 6.57 -21.68 -46.34
N GLY A 687 6.70 -22.82 -45.66
CA GLY A 687 8.00 -23.40 -45.34
C GLY A 687 8.68 -24.03 -46.54
#